data_d3c36cce940cb4404be8efce88fddfee
#
_entry.id   d3c36cce940cb4404be8efce88fddfee
#
_cell.length_a   1.000
_cell.length_b   1.000
_cell.length_c   1.000
_cell.angle_alpha   90.00
_cell.angle_beta   90.00
_cell.angle_gamma   90.00
#
_symmetry.space_group_name_H-M   'P 1'
#
loop_
_entity.id
_entity.type
_entity.pdbx_description
1 polymer ?
#
loop_
_entity_poly.entity_id
_entity_poly.type
_entity_poly.pdbx_seq_one_letter_code
_entity_poly.pdbx_strand_id
1 'polypeptide(L)'
;MLDIPQVLARELSLKSFQVSNALELFSEGATVPFIARYRKERTGEMDEIQLRDLFDRFTYLTELEERKKSILDSIAAQGKLSEALSAKIEACLQKNELEDLYLPYRPKRRTRATIAKEKGLEPLADFIRSINQSNAINGSIESEAKRFISEEKGVKTVEEALQGASDILAEEVSEKAELRAYLREFLLTTGAFVSRVKADHPEGSTKYEMYRKFQANVKLIAPHNLLALYRGESEGILEFDLTFDADEVQRYLESKEIRTKAKPVREFYQAMLKDAFVRLMRNSIVTEVRSQKKQEADTESIQTFEANLRELLLSAPAGMKPTLAIDPGFRTGCKVAVLDQTGQFLHYQPIFPHTGEEKRKQAIATLKQLIEKYKIELIAIGNGTASRETDEFAAEVLTTLERKPIKVIVNESGASIYSASNVAIGEFPDLDVTVRGAISIGRRLQDPLAELVKIDPKSIGVGQYQHDVDQKLLKKKLDETVESCVNYVGVDLNTASKELLTFVSGINPTVANNIVAYRNQHGAFRDRKSLLKVPKLGAKTFEQAAGFLRIRNGDNPLDNTAVHPESYPLVSAIAQSLSVPLTQTDQIVDRLKADLKKYVNDTIGEPTLRDMIAELEKPGRDPRAEFKYATFKEGVKEITDLRVGMELEGIVTNVANFGAFVDIGVHQDGLIHVSQLSDRFVSDPKQIVKVGQVVKVRVLEVNEKLKRISLSMKSGEAPQNRTPVKTKPVEKPASIADLQARFGKKR
;
A
#
# COMPACT_ATOMS: atom_id res chain seq x y z
N MET A 1 26.40 -14.93 14.97
CA MET A 1 25.25 -15.10 14.07
C MET A 1 23.96 -14.79 14.84
N LEU A 2 23.07 -14.01 14.28
CA LEU A 2 21.85 -13.53 14.96
C LEU A 2 20.87 -14.68 15.19
N ASP A 3 20.26 -14.76 16.36
CA ASP A 3 19.09 -15.64 16.59
C ASP A 3 17.85 -14.93 16.01
N ILE A 4 17.63 -15.10 14.68
CA ILE A 4 16.54 -14.43 13.97
C ILE A 4 15.18 -14.71 14.61
N PRO A 5 14.80 -15.95 15.00
CA PRO A 5 13.54 -16.20 15.68
C PRO A 5 13.34 -15.39 16.96
N GLN A 6 14.39 -15.26 17.78
CA GLN A 6 14.31 -14.50 19.02
C GLN A 6 14.15 -13.00 18.78
N VAL A 7 14.86 -12.46 17.76
CA VAL A 7 14.72 -11.05 17.35
C VAL A 7 13.32 -10.76 16.85
N LEU A 8 12.77 -11.62 15.98
CA LEU A 8 11.42 -11.49 15.46
C LEU A 8 10.36 -11.53 16.56
N ALA A 9 10.50 -12.46 17.53
CA ALA A 9 9.58 -12.55 18.65
C ALA A 9 9.53 -11.25 19.46
N ARG A 10 10.69 -10.63 19.69
CA ARG A 10 10.80 -9.37 20.42
C ARG A 10 10.27 -8.18 19.61
N GLU A 11 10.69 -8.04 18.35
CA GLU A 11 10.31 -6.89 17.49
C GLU A 11 8.81 -6.87 17.19
N LEU A 12 8.21 -8.03 16.91
CA LEU A 12 6.80 -8.16 16.55
C LEU A 12 5.89 -8.43 17.75
N SER A 13 6.43 -8.45 18.97
CA SER A 13 5.68 -8.74 20.21
C SER A 13 4.95 -10.09 20.14
N LEU A 14 5.59 -11.10 19.53
CA LEU A 14 5.08 -12.46 19.40
C LEU A 14 5.75 -13.39 20.41
N LYS A 15 5.09 -14.51 20.72
CA LYS A 15 5.69 -15.57 21.54
C LYS A 15 6.68 -16.40 20.70
N SER A 16 7.76 -16.88 21.29
CA SER A 16 8.79 -17.64 20.58
C SER A 16 8.24 -18.85 19.81
N PHE A 17 7.28 -19.58 20.41
CA PHE A 17 6.67 -20.74 19.75
C PHE A 17 5.85 -20.33 18.49
N GLN A 18 5.19 -19.17 18.51
CA GLN A 18 4.42 -18.65 17.37
C GLN A 18 5.36 -18.41 16.19
N VAL A 19 6.50 -17.74 16.45
CA VAL A 19 7.50 -17.46 15.42
C VAL A 19 8.10 -18.77 14.89
N SER A 20 8.57 -19.67 15.75
CA SER A 20 9.20 -20.92 15.32
C SER A 20 8.25 -21.77 14.48
N ASN A 21 7.01 -21.95 14.93
CA ASN A 21 6.03 -22.78 14.24
C ASN A 21 5.59 -22.13 12.90
N ALA A 22 5.45 -20.78 12.84
CA ALA A 22 5.11 -20.11 11.59
C ALA A 22 6.27 -20.23 10.57
N LEU A 23 7.52 -20.06 11.00
CA LEU A 23 8.69 -20.23 10.12
C LEU A 23 8.83 -21.68 9.63
N GLU A 24 8.53 -22.66 10.46
CA GLU A 24 8.50 -24.08 10.06
C GLU A 24 7.44 -24.30 8.98
N LEU A 25 6.21 -23.82 9.17
CA LEU A 25 5.14 -23.89 8.18
C LEU A 25 5.52 -23.21 6.83
N PHE A 26 6.17 -22.04 6.90
CA PHE A 26 6.70 -21.39 5.69
C PHE A 26 7.77 -22.21 5.00
N SER A 27 8.67 -22.84 5.74
CA SER A 27 9.71 -23.72 5.18
C SER A 27 9.13 -24.96 4.50
N GLU A 28 8.00 -25.45 5.02
CA GLU A 28 7.18 -26.48 4.40
C GLU A 28 6.43 -25.96 3.16
N GLY A 29 6.49 -24.66 2.87
CA GLY A 29 5.83 -23.99 1.73
C GLY A 29 4.33 -23.81 1.92
N ALA A 30 3.85 -23.68 3.14
CA ALA A 30 2.47 -23.30 3.43
C ALA A 30 2.27 -21.80 3.14
N THR A 31 1.11 -21.45 2.58
CA THR A 31 0.76 -20.05 2.25
C THR A 31 0.18 -19.32 3.47
N VAL A 32 0.27 -17.99 3.46
CA VAL A 32 -0.26 -17.17 4.56
C VAL A 32 -1.76 -17.39 4.80
N PRO A 33 -2.65 -17.39 3.79
CA PRO A 33 -4.08 -17.65 4.03
C PRO A 33 -4.35 -19.03 4.64
N PHE A 34 -3.62 -20.06 4.19
CA PHE A 34 -3.76 -21.40 4.73
C PHE A 34 -3.34 -21.48 6.21
N ILE A 35 -2.21 -20.89 6.56
CA ILE A 35 -1.72 -20.86 7.95
C ILE A 35 -2.71 -20.12 8.84
N ALA A 36 -3.13 -18.91 8.43
CA ALA A 36 -4.04 -18.08 9.21
C ALA A 36 -5.39 -18.73 9.46
N ARG A 37 -5.88 -19.55 8.53
CA ARG A 37 -7.21 -20.17 8.66
C ARG A 37 -7.18 -21.59 9.20
N TYR A 38 -6.21 -22.42 8.80
CA TYR A 38 -6.24 -23.86 9.07
C TYR A 38 -5.08 -24.38 9.94
N ARG A 39 -4.21 -23.49 10.43
CA ARG A 39 -3.09 -23.84 11.32
C ARG A 39 -3.02 -22.95 12.57
N LYS A 40 -4.19 -22.47 13.02
CA LYS A 40 -4.34 -21.54 14.15
C LYS A 40 -3.76 -22.10 15.44
N GLU A 41 -3.93 -23.38 15.72
CA GLU A 41 -3.40 -24.06 16.90
C GLU A 41 -1.87 -24.03 16.95
N ARG A 42 -1.22 -24.26 15.80
CA ARG A 42 0.24 -24.26 15.70
C ARG A 42 0.81 -22.85 15.89
N THR A 43 0.13 -21.83 15.38
CA THR A 43 0.61 -20.45 15.41
C THR A 43 0.04 -19.61 16.55
N GLY A 44 -0.81 -20.19 17.41
CA GLY A 44 -1.48 -19.44 18.48
C GLY A 44 -2.34 -18.31 17.94
N GLU A 45 -3.16 -18.61 16.94
CA GLU A 45 -4.14 -17.72 16.30
C GLU A 45 -3.53 -16.48 15.64
N MET A 46 -2.32 -16.57 15.08
CA MET A 46 -1.76 -15.48 14.28
C MET A 46 -2.67 -15.20 13.06
N ASP A 47 -2.97 -13.92 12.85
CA ASP A 47 -3.71 -13.47 11.68
C ASP A 47 -2.82 -13.29 10.44
N GLU A 48 -3.44 -13.00 9.28
CA GLU A 48 -2.71 -12.81 8.02
C GLU A 48 -1.73 -11.64 8.08
N ILE A 49 -2.04 -10.56 8.81
CA ILE A 49 -1.19 -9.37 8.92
C ILE A 49 0.08 -9.74 9.69
N GLN A 50 -0.08 -10.36 10.85
CA GLN A 50 1.04 -10.82 11.68
C GLN A 50 1.95 -11.81 10.94
N LEU A 51 1.36 -12.73 10.16
CA LEU A 51 2.11 -13.71 9.37
C LEU A 51 2.88 -13.06 8.22
N ARG A 52 2.29 -12.06 7.54
CA ARG A 52 2.97 -11.31 6.46
C ARG A 52 4.10 -10.45 7.02
N ASP A 53 3.87 -9.74 8.11
CA ASP A 53 4.89 -8.94 8.78
C ASP A 53 6.05 -9.81 9.26
N LEU A 54 5.75 -10.99 9.83
CA LEU A 54 6.75 -11.97 10.22
C LEU A 54 7.59 -12.45 9.04
N PHE A 55 6.95 -12.79 7.92
CA PHE A 55 7.63 -13.30 6.73
C PHE A 55 8.48 -12.20 6.06
N ASP A 56 7.95 -10.98 5.94
CA ASP A 56 8.68 -9.84 5.36
C ASP A 56 9.91 -9.50 6.23
N ARG A 57 9.75 -9.48 7.56
CA ARG A 57 10.86 -9.19 8.47
C ARG A 57 11.89 -10.32 8.53
N PHE A 58 11.44 -11.56 8.48
CA PHE A 58 12.31 -12.74 8.38
C PHE A 58 13.18 -12.67 7.12
N THR A 59 12.58 -12.38 5.98
CA THR A 59 13.29 -12.22 4.70
C THR A 59 14.34 -11.11 4.79
N TYR A 60 13.97 -9.95 5.33
CA TYR A 60 14.89 -8.83 5.54
C TYR A 60 16.09 -9.21 6.43
N LEU A 61 15.84 -9.87 7.56
CA LEU A 61 16.92 -10.28 8.49
C LEU A 61 17.82 -11.35 7.88
N THR A 62 17.27 -12.25 7.09
CA THR A 62 18.06 -13.28 6.36
C THR A 62 18.99 -12.61 5.35
N GLU A 63 18.48 -11.70 4.53
CA GLU A 63 19.31 -10.92 3.58
C GLU A 63 20.36 -10.07 4.30
N LEU A 64 20.02 -9.54 5.47
CA LEU A 64 20.96 -8.76 6.30
C LEU A 64 22.10 -9.65 6.82
N GLU A 65 21.81 -10.87 7.29
CA GLU A 65 22.83 -11.83 7.74
C GLU A 65 23.77 -12.25 6.58
N GLU A 66 23.23 -12.51 5.40
CA GLU A 66 24.05 -12.77 4.21
C GLU A 66 24.95 -11.59 3.88
N ARG A 67 24.42 -10.37 3.98
CA ARG A 67 25.22 -9.14 3.77
C ARG A 67 26.30 -8.96 4.82
N LYS A 68 26.01 -9.20 6.12
CA LYS A 68 27.00 -9.17 7.20
C LYS A 68 28.13 -10.14 6.93
N LYS A 69 27.84 -11.38 6.54
CA LYS A 69 28.83 -12.38 6.21
C LYS A 69 29.77 -11.88 5.09
N SER A 70 29.18 -11.38 4.00
CA SER A 70 29.96 -10.82 2.88
C SER A 70 30.89 -9.66 3.31
N ILE A 71 30.42 -8.80 4.22
CA ILE A 71 31.18 -7.67 4.75
C ILE A 71 32.31 -8.17 5.66
N LEU A 72 32.03 -9.10 6.58
CA LEU A 72 33.05 -9.68 7.48
C LEU A 72 34.16 -10.37 6.67
N ASP A 73 33.80 -11.15 5.66
CA ASP A 73 34.77 -11.82 4.77
C ASP A 73 35.62 -10.79 4.02
N SER A 74 35.02 -9.71 3.52
CA SER A 74 35.72 -8.63 2.82
C SER A 74 36.72 -7.89 3.74
N ILE A 75 36.34 -7.60 5.00
CA ILE A 75 37.23 -6.91 5.97
C ILE A 75 38.32 -7.86 6.45
N ALA A 76 38.00 -9.13 6.67
CA ALA A 76 39.00 -10.15 7.05
C ALA A 76 40.07 -10.35 5.97
N ALA A 77 39.68 -10.39 4.70
CA ALA A 77 40.59 -10.47 3.56
C ALA A 77 41.57 -9.28 3.49
N GLN A 78 41.19 -8.13 4.05
CA GLN A 78 42.06 -6.94 4.17
C GLN A 78 42.96 -6.95 5.42
N GLY A 79 42.81 -7.98 6.29
CA GLY A 79 43.56 -8.06 7.56
C GLY A 79 43.14 -6.98 8.60
N LYS A 80 41.98 -6.37 8.46
CA LYS A 80 41.51 -5.24 9.27
C LYS A 80 40.35 -5.61 10.24
N LEU A 81 39.94 -6.85 10.27
CA LEU A 81 38.82 -7.30 11.13
C LEU A 81 39.31 -7.42 12.58
N SER A 82 38.79 -6.58 13.48
CA SER A 82 38.97 -6.69 14.92
C SER A 82 37.76 -7.36 15.57
N GLU A 83 37.97 -7.97 16.75
CA GLU A 83 36.86 -8.58 17.54
C GLU A 83 35.77 -7.56 17.85
N ALA A 84 36.16 -6.33 18.23
CA ALA A 84 35.17 -5.27 18.52
C ALA A 84 34.35 -4.84 17.30
N LEU A 85 34.95 -4.82 16.10
CA LEU A 85 34.25 -4.51 14.85
C LEU A 85 33.33 -5.66 14.46
N SER A 86 33.81 -6.91 14.57
CA SER A 86 32.98 -8.10 14.31
C SER A 86 31.72 -8.10 15.19
N ALA A 87 31.90 -7.85 16.49
CA ALA A 87 30.78 -7.79 17.44
C ALA A 87 29.76 -6.69 17.08
N LYS A 88 30.24 -5.49 16.66
CA LYS A 88 29.35 -4.39 16.19
C LYS A 88 28.58 -4.78 14.93
N ILE A 89 29.25 -5.38 13.95
CA ILE A 89 28.62 -5.83 12.69
C ILE A 89 27.58 -6.93 12.98
N GLU A 90 27.93 -7.91 13.81
CA GLU A 90 27.01 -9.00 14.18
C GLU A 90 25.77 -8.51 14.93
N ALA A 91 25.91 -7.51 15.79
CA ALA A 91 24.80 -6.92 16.54
C ALA A 91 23.86 -6.03 15.71
N CYS A 92 24.27 -5.62 14.51
CA CYS A 92 23.54 -4.67 13.70
C CYS A 92 22.20 -5.26 13.19
N LEU A 93 21.09 -4.51 13.31
CA LEU A 93 19.75 -4.91 12.84
C LEU A 93 19.23 -4.04 11.68
N GLN A 94 20.02 -3.03 11.29
CA GLN A 94 19.65 -2.06 10.26
C GLN A 94 20.71 -2.03 9.16
N LYS A 95 20.28 -2.09 7.91
CA LYS A 95 21.19 -2.08 6.75
C LYS A 95 22.03 -0.80 6.66
N ASN A 96 21.43 0.35 6.98
CA ASN A 96 22.15 1.63 6.93
C ASN A 96 23.31 1.68 7.93
N GLU A 97 23.08 1.22 9.17
CA GLU A 97 24.13 1.12 10.20
C GLU A 97 25.24 0.14 9.79
N LEU A 98 24.85 -0.98 9.19
CA LEU A 98 25.78 -1.97 8.67
C LEU A 98 26.68 -1.39 7.56
N GLU A 99 26.09 -0.67 6.61
CA GLU A 99 26.85 -0.04 5.52
C GLU A 99 27.75 1.10 6.02
N ASP A 100 27.33 1.84 7.06
CA ASP A 100 28.19 2.85 7.72
C ASP A 100 29.41 2.19 8.39
N LEU A 101 29.25 1.05 9.06
CA LEU A 101 30.37 0.29 9.64
C LEU A 101 31.32 -0.25 8.57
N TYR A 102 30.80 -0.59 7.39
CA TYR A 102 31.59 -1.10 6.27
C TYR A 102 32.28 0.01 5.45
N LEU A 103 31.80 1.26 5.50
CA LEU A 103 32.23 2.36 4.65
C LEU A 103 33.76 2.57 4.64
N PRO A 104 34.50 2.54 5.78
CA PRO A 104 35.96 2.69 5.80
C PRO A 104 36.72 1.56 5.08
N TYR A 105 36.11 0.40 4.92
CA TYR A 105 36.70 -0.83 4.37
C TYR A 105 36.29 -1.12 2.94
N ARG A 106 35.30 -0.36 2.44
CA ARG A 106 34.78 -0.55 1.08
C ARG A 106 35.84 -0.19 0.04
N PRO A 107 36.04 -1.02 -1.01
CA PRO A 107 36.90 -0.66 -2.12
C PRO A 107 36.49 0.69 -2.73
N LYS A 108 37.44 1.64 -2.78
CA LYS A 108 37.18 3.00 -3.25
C LYS A 108 37.81 3.23 -4.61
N ARG A 109 37.22 4.14 -5.37
CA ARG A 109 37.89 4.76 -6.51
C ARG A 109 39.00 5.71 -5.98
N ARG A 110 39.93 6.11 -6.85
CA ARG A 110 41.00 7.04 -6.51
C ARG A 110 40.43 8.38 -6.00
N THR A 111 40.54 8.60 -4.68
CA THR A 111 40.06 9.81 -3.97
C THR A 111 41.14 10.83 -3.81
N ARG A 112 40.82 12.07 -3.37
CA ARG A 112 41.84 13.07 -3.00
C ARG A 112 42.71 12.56 -1.86
N ALA A 113 42.14 11.87 -0.87
CA ALA A 113 42.89 11.26 0.22
C ALA A 113 43.83 10.16 -0.28
N THR A 114 43.40 9.31 -1.23
CA THR A 114 44.30 8.31 -1.85
C THR A 114 45.44 8.98 -2.57
N ILE A 115 45.20 10.04 -3.34
CA ILE A 115 46.24 10.81 -4.03
C ILE A 115 47.21 11.44 -3.02
N ALA A 116 46.68 11.97 -1.91
CA ALA A 116 47.54 12.54 -0.87
C ALA A 116 48.41 11.48 -0.18
N LYS A 117 47.88 10.28 0.04
CA LYS A 117 48.66 9.12 0.55
C LYS A 117 49.75 8.69 -0.44
N GLU A 118 49.41 8.60 -1.73
CA GLU A 118 50.42 8.32 -2.79
C GLU A 118 51.54 9.34 -2.83
N LYS A 119 51.25 10.61 -2.52
CA LYS A 119 52.24 11.69 -2.37
C LYS A 119 53.06 11.61 -1.08
N GLY A 120 52.74 10.65 -0.19
CA GLY A 120 53.45 10.44 1.07
C GLY A 120 53.07 11.41 2.19
N LEU A 121 51.85 11.97 2.17
CA LEU A 121 51.38 12.95 3.16
C LEU A 121 50.69 12.32 4.38
N GLU A 122 50.55 10.99 4.45
CA GLU A 122 49.94 10.28 5.57
C GLU A 122 50.68 10.54 6.92
N PRO A 123 52.07 10.55 6.99
CA PRO A 123 52.74 10.89 8.23
C PRO A 123 52.50 12.34 8.71
N LEU A 124 52.24 13.28 7.80
CA LEU A 124 51.84 14.65 8.17
C LEU A 124 50.44 14.67 8.78
N ALA A 125 49.50 13.90 8.21
CA ALA A 125 48.14 13.75 8.78
C ALA A 125 48.21 13.11 10.17
N ASP A 126 49.05 12.08 10.36
CA ASP A 126 49.30 11.42 11.65
C ASP A 126 49.89 12.37 12.68
N PHE A 127 50.85 13.20 12.28
CA PHE A 127 51.42 14.22 13.14
C PHE A 127 50.35 15.22 13.62
N ILE A 128 49.52 15.76 12.73
CA ILE A 128 48.45 16.70 13.07
C ILE A 128 47.44 16.01 13.99
N ARG A 129 47.08 14.74 13.73
CA ARG A 129 46.22 13.92 14.57
C ARG A 129 46.78 13.74 15.98
N SER A 130 48.08 13.47 16.10
CA SER A 130 48.74 13.28 17.40
C SER A 130 48.70 14.53 18.26
N ILE A 131 48.90 15.73 17.69
CA ILE A 131 48.75 16.99 18.40
C ILE A 131 47.31 17.20 18.86
N ASN A 132 46.33 16.89 18.03
CA ASN A 132 44.94 17.00 18.40
C ASN A 132 44.57 16.07 19.58
N GLN A 133 45.17 14.89 19.65
CA GLN A 133 44.90 13.90 20.72
C GLN A 133 45.66 14.18 22.03
N SER A 134 46.87 14.68 21.94
CA SER A 134 47.76 14.85 23.09
C SER A 134 47.57 16.15 23.87
N ASN A 135 46.72 17.09 23.44
CA ASN A 135 46.58 18.44 23.98
C ASN A 135 47.91 19.23 23.96
N ALA A 136 48.88 18.83 23.14
CA ALA A 136 50.14 19.54 23.05
C ALA A 136 49.94 21.00 22.63
N ILE A 137 50.56 21.93 23.36
CA ILE A 137 50.43 23.36 23.09
C ILE A 137 51.47 23.80 22.02
N ASN A 138 52.54 23.05 21.87
CA ASN A 138 53.68 23.37 20.99
C ASN A 138 53.69 22.46 19.76
N GLY A 139 53.08 22.89 18.68
CA GLY A 139 53.18 22.22 17.39
C GLY A 139 52.91 23.19 16.27
N SER A 140 53.94 23.59 15.52
CA SER A 140 53.77 24.30 14.26
C SER A 140 53.55 23.29 13.15
N ILE A 141 52.28 23.12 12.74
CA ILE A 141 51.93 22.26 11.62
C ILE A 141 52.58 22.72 10.31
N GLU A 142 52.81 24.02 10.15
CA GLU A 142 53.48 24.60 8.98
C GLU A 142 54.98 24.21 8.95
N SER A 143 55.63 24.19 10.11
CA SER A 143 57.04 23.77 10.19
C SER A 143 57.21 22.30 9.84
N GLU A 144 56.30 21.44 10.26
CA GLU A 144 56.31 20.03 9.89
C GLU A 144 55.96 19.84 8.40
N ALA A 145 54.94 20.55 7.89
CA ALA A 145 54.54 20.47 6.51
C ALA A 145 55.65 20.83 5.51
N LYS A 146 56.57 21.74 5.89
CA LYS A 146 57.77 22.07 5.06
C LYS A 146 58.62 20.84 4.72
N ARG A 147 58.65 19.82 5.58
CA ARG A 147 59.42 18.58 5.37
C ARG A 147 58.84 17.70 4.27
N PHE A 148 57.61 17.91 3.90
CA PHE A 148 56.88 17.12 2.89
C PHE A 148 56.86 17.80 1.53
N ILE A 149 57.49 18.98 1.36
CA ILE A 149 57.62 19.62 0.06
C ILE A 149 58.57 18.78 -0.81
N SER A 150 58.08 18.33 -1.96
CA SER A 150 58.82 17.52 -2.92
C SER A 150 58.24 17.71 -4.32
N GLU A 151 59.02 18.27 -5.24
CA GLU A 151 58.60 18.41 -6.64
C GLU A 151 58.40 17.06 -7.29
N GLU A 152 59.21 16.06 -6.94
CA GLU A 152 59.12 14.69 -7.45
C GLU A 152 57.79 14.03 -7.08
N LYS A 153 57.30 14.30 -5.88
CA LYS A 153 55.98 13.81 -5.41
C LYS A 153 54.81 14.75 -5.74
N GLY A 154 55.09 15.85 -6.45
CA GLY A 154 54.08 16.83 -6.84
C GLY A 154 53.48 17.61 -5.66
N VAL A 155 54.25 17.89 -4.62
CA VAL A 155 53.92 18.77 -3.48
C VAL A 155 54.84 19.96 -3.52
N LYS A 156 54.36 21.11 -3.95
CA LYS A 156 55.20 22.28 -4.20
C LYS A 156 55.21 23.31 -3.08
N THR A 157 54.13 23.35 -2.29
CA THR A 157 53.98 24.35 -1.22
C THR A 157 53.54 23.72 0.09
N VAL A 158 53.67 24.48 1.17
CA VAL A 158 53.19 24.09 2.52
C VAL A 158 51.66 23.92 2.50
N GLU A 159 50.97 24.79 1.79
CA GLU A 159 49.53 24.77 1.66
C GLU A 159 49.06 23.49 0.96
N GLU A 160 49.76 23.04 -0.10
CA GLU A 160 49.45 21.78 -0.78
C GLU A 160 49.69 20.57 0.14
N ALA A 161 50.75 20.59 0.98
CA ALA A 161 51.01 19.54 1.94
C ALA A 161 49.90 19.47 3.02
N LEU A 162 49.54 20.64 3.59
CA LEU A 162 48.45 20.74 4.57
C LEU A 162 47.08 20.37 3.98
N GLN A 163 46.81 20.75 2.73
CA GLN A 163 45.59 20.35 2.03
C GLN A 163 45.53 18.84 1.84
N GLY A 164 46.62 18.19 1.46
CA GLY A 164 46.67 16.74 1.35
C GLY A 164 46.43 16.02 2.69
N ALA A 165 47.07 16.55 3.77
CA ALA A 165 46.81 16.03 5.11
C ALA A 165 45.33 16.25 5.53
N SER A 166 44.76 17.40 5.19
CA SER A 166 43.34 17.71 5.40
C SER A 166 42.41 16.73 4.65
N ASP A 167 42.70 16.43 3.37
CA ASP A 167 41.93 15.50 2.56
C ASP A 167 41.93 14.08 3.16
N ILE A 168 43.08 13.62 3.73
CA ILE A 168 43.16 12.33 4.42
C ILE A 168 42.28 12.32 5.68
N LEU A 169 42.44 13.33 6.55
CA LEU A 169 41.67 13.42 7.80
C LEU A 169 40.18 13.64 7.56
N ALA A 170 39.83 14.42 6.55
CA ALA A 170 38.42 14.65 6.16
C ALA A 170 37.74 13.37 5.72
N GLU A 171 38.42 12.53 4.92
CA GLU A 171 37.87 11.24 4.51
C GLU A 171 37.65 10.33 5.73
N GLU A 172 38.64 10.21 6.62
CA GLU A 172 38.52 9.40 7.83
C GLU A 172 37.36 9.84 8.74
N VAL A 173 37.20 11.15 8.94
CA VAL A 173 36.08 11.68 9.74
C VAL A 173 34.75 11.42 9.06
N SER A 174 34.69 11.59 7.75
CA SER A 174 33.44 11.40 6.99
C SER A 174 32.91 9.96 7.00
N GLU A 175 33.78 9.01 7.31
CA GLU A 175 33.47 7.57 7.35
C GLU A 175 33.15 7.03 8.76
N LYS A 176 33.23 7.90 9.79
CA LYS A 176 32.86 7.48 11.15
C LYS A 176 31.38 7.20 11.27
N ALA A 177 31.02 5.95 11.49
CA ALA A 177 29.63 5.50 11.59
C ALA A 177 28.84 6.28 12.65
N GLU A 178 29.46 6.60 13.79
CA GLU A 178 28.81 7.34 14.88
C GLU A 178 28.43 8.78 14.47
N LEU A 179 29.29 9.46 13.71
CA LEU A 179 29.01 10.81 13.21
C LEU A 179 27.92 10.78 12.15
N ARG A 180 27.94 9.81 11.25
CA ARG A 180 26.92 9.62 10.21
C ARG A 180 25.57 9.32 10.83
N ALA A 181 25.50 8.41 11.79
CA ALA A 181 24.28 8.08 12.53
C ALA A 181 23.68 9.31 13.22
N TYR A 182 24.50 10.10 13.91
CA TYR A 182 24.05 11.33 14.55
C TYR A 182 23.51 12.35 13.52
N LEU A 183 24.25 12.60 12.44
CA LEU A 183 23.81 13.55 11.41
C LEU A 183 22.51 13.13 10.74
N ARG A 184 22.32 11.83 10.49
CA ARG A 184 21.07 11.29 9.96
C ARG A 184 19.90 11.56 10.91
N GLU A 185 20.07 11.25 12.19
CA GLU A 185 19.03 11.50 13.21
C GLU A 185 18.76 12.99 13.40
N PHE A 186 19.81 13.80 13.36
CA PHE A 186 19.67 15.26 13.43
C PHE A 186 18.83 15.81 12.26
N LEU A 187 19.10 15.38 11.03
CA LEU A 187 18.34 15.81 9.85
C LEU A 187 16.88 15.28 9.89
N LEU A 188 16.67 14.07 10.39
CA LEU A 188 15.33 13.49 10.54
C LEU A 188 14.47 14.27 11.55
N THR A 189 15.10 14.76 12.62
CA THR A 189 14.37 15.40 13.74
C THR A 189 14.22 16.90 13.59
N THR A 190 15.25 17.60 13.14
CA THR A 190 15.31 19.07 13.07
C THR A 190 15.24 19.62 11.64
N GLY A 191 15.52 18.80 10.65
CA GLY A 191 15.49 19.20 9.25
C GLY A 191 14.09 19.58 8.75
N ALA A 192 14.07 20.38 7.70
CA ALA A 192 12.84 20.76 7.02
C ALA A 192 12.97 20.57 5.51
N PHE A 193 11.96 19.94 4.91
CA PHE A 193 11.78 19.95 3.47
C PHE A 193 11.28 21.31 3.01
N VAL A 194 11.92 21.84 1.99
CA VAL A 194 11.55 23.12 1.37
C VAL A 194 11.35 22.92 -0.12
N SER A 195 10.38 23.59 -0.72
CA SER A 195 10.18 23.58 -2.15
C SER A 195 9.86 24.96 -2.69
N ARG A 196 10.20 25.15 -3.96
CA ARG A 196 9.84 26.31 -4.76
C ARG A 196 9.46 25.89 -6.17
N VAL A 197 8.50 26.58 -6.76
CA VAL A 197 8.21 26.45 -8.19
C VAL A 197 9.33 27.16 -8.97
N LYS A 198 9.82 26.53 -10.03
CA LYS A 198 10.88 27.12 -10.90
C LYS A 198 10.41 28.42 -11.56
N ALA A 199 11.36 29.29 -11.86
CA ALA A 199 11.08 30.63 -12.34
C ALA A 199 10.36 30.70 -13.72
N ASP A 200 10.47 29.66 -14.52
CA ASP A 200 9.81 29.50 -15.83
C ASP A 200 8.30 29.24 -15.71
N HIS A 201 7.78 29.04 -14.51
CA HIS A 201 6.35 28.83 -14.22
C HIS A 201 5.76 30.04 -13.47
N PRO A 202 5.01 30.95 -14.14
CA PRO A 202 4.34 32.07 -13.49
C PRO A 202 3.39 31.66 -12.38
N GLU A 203 3.04 32.61 -11.49
CA GLU A 203 2.10 32.35 -10.42
C GLU A 203 0.71 31.99 -10.96
N GLY A 204 0.12 30.93 -10.42
CA GLY A 204 -1.17 30.39 -10.85
C GLY A 204 -1.13 29.50 -12.09
N SER A 205 0.05 29.24 -12.68
CA SER A 205 0.18 28.46 -13.92
C SER A 205 0.30 26.95 -13.69
N THR A 206 0.51 26.48 -12.46
CA THR A 206 0.77 25.07 -12.17
C THR A 206 -0.19 24.48 -11.15
N LYS A 207 -0.38 23.15 -11.20
CA LYS A 207 -1.11 22.40 -10.17
C LYS A 207 -0.37 22.35 -8.81
N TYR A 208 0.89 22.81 -8.76
CA TYR A 208 1.76 22.79 -7.59
C TYR A 208 1.85 24.14 -6.85
N GLU A 209 0.89 25.04 -7.06
CA GLU A 209 0.94 26.39 -6.43
C GLU A 209 1.04 26.35 -4.91
N MET A 210 0.42 25.38 -4.25
CA MET A 210 0.53 25.20 -2.79
C MET A 210 1.96 24.86 -2.33
N TYR A 211 2.82 24.40 -3.23
CA TYR A 211 4.21 24.06 -2.98
C TYR A 211 5.20 25.14 -3.44
N ARG A 212 4.73 26.30 -3.89
CA ARG A 212 5.56 27.43 -4.40
C ARG A 212 6.51 27.97 -3.31
N LYS A 213 6.06 28.01 -2.07
CA LYS A 213 6.83 28.40 -0.87
C LYS A 213 6.48 27.43 0.27
N PHE A 214 6.69 26.16 0.04
CA PHE A 214 6.34 25.14 1.02
C PHE A 214 7.52 24.83 1.94
N GLN A 215 7.24 24.68 3.21
CA GLN A 215 8.17 24.18 4.20
C GLN A 215 7.46 23.27 5.19
N ALA A 216 8.06 22.13 5.48
CA ALA A 216 7.56 21.18 6.48
C ALA A 216 8.73 20.47 7.17
N ASN A 217 8.60 20.25 8.48
CA ASN A 217 9.57 19.45 9.22
C ASN A 217 9.64 18.02 8.64
N VAL A 218 10.86 17.47 8.49
CA VAL A 218 11.09 16.13 7.93
C VAL A 218 10.31 15.06 8.70
N LYS A 219 10.29 15.15 10.03
CA LYS A 219 9.60 14.20 10.89
C LYS A 219 8.08 14.21 10.71
N LEU A 220 7.50 15.39 10.45
CA LEU A 220 6.05 15.62 10.51
C LEU A 220 5.37 15.73 9.14
N ILE A 221 6.14 15.71 8.05
CA ILE A 221 5.55 15.85 6.71
C ILE A 221 4.58 14.71 6.40
N ALA A 222 3.38 15.07 5.95
CA ALA A 222 2.38 14.09 5.55
C ALA A 222 2.80 13.36 4.24
N PRO A 223 2.55 12.04 4.11
CA PRO A 223 2.95 11.25 2.95
C PRO A 223 2.52 11.84 1.61
N HIS A 224 1.27 12.28 1.50
CA HIS A 224 0.76 12.86 0.25
C HIS A 224 1.48 14.15 -0.15
N ASN A 225 1.92 14.99 0.81
CA ASN A 225 2.73 16.16 0.52
C ASN A 225 4.11 15.77 0.00
N LEU A 226 4.75 14.79 0.66
CA LEU A 226 6.06 14.31 0.23
C LEU A 226 6.00 13.70 -1.18
N LEU A 227 5.00 12.88 -1.48
CA LEU A 227 4.79 12.30 -2.81
C LEU A 227 4.53 13.38 -3.87
N ALA A 228 3.76 14.42 -3.53
CA ALA A 228 3.54 15.56 -4.43
C ALA A 228 4.82 16.34 -4.72
N LEU A 229 5.70 16.51 -3.71
CA LEU A 229 7.02 17.14 -3.90
C LEU A 229 7.90 16.34 -4.86
N TYR A 230 7.98 15.02 -4.68
CA TYR A 230 8.73 14.14 -5.58
C TYR A 230 8.15 14.13 -7.01
N ARG A 231 6.83 14.13 -7.16
CA ARG A 231 6.19 14.24 -8.47
C ARG A 231 6.51 15.57 -9.13
N GLY A 232 6.39 16.69 -8.42
CA GLY A 232 6.69 18.01 -8.95
C GLY A 232 8.17 18.18 -9.33
N GLU A 233 9.10 17.57 -8.59
CA GLU A 233 10.53 17.49 -8.93
C GLU A 233 10.75 16.65 -10.19
N SER A 234 10.12 15.49 -10.29
CA SER A 234 10.17 14.59 -11.47
C SER A 234 9.59 15.22 -12.74
N GLU A 235 8.50 15.99 -12.62
CA GLU A 235 7.90 16.73 -13.72
C GLU A 235 8.73 18.00 -14.09
N GLY A 236 9.80 18.29 -13.34
CA GLY A 236 10.66 19.44 -13.59
C GLY A 236 10.09 20.80 -13.19
N ILE A 237 8.95 20.82 -12.47
CA ILE A 237 8.24 22.05 -12.06
C ILE A 237 8.71 22.55 -10.71
N LEU A 238 8.98 21.66 -9.76
CA LEU A 238 9.46 22.01 -8.42
C LEU A 238 10.98 21.83 -8.31
N GLU A 239 11.58 22.68 -7.51
CA GLU A 239 12.86 22.42 -6.84
C GLU A 239 12.56 22.09 -5.38
N PHE A 240 13.12 20.98 -4.92
CA PHE A 240 12.82 20.39 -3.63
C PHE A 240 14.12 19.99 -2.94
N ASP A 241 14.38 20.52 -1.74
CA ASP A 241 15.58 20.26 -0.96
C ASP A 241 15.27 20.09 0.52
N LEU A 242 16.28 19.63 1.27
CA LEU A 242 16.27 19.49 2.72
C LEU A 242 17.19 20.54 3.33
N THR A 243 16.63 21.40 4.18
CA THR A 243 17.37 22.45 4.91
C THR A 243 17.49 22.09 6.39
N PHE A 244 18.58 22.55 7.01
CA PHE A 244 18.90 22.34 8.42
C PHE A 244 19.91 23.39 8.89
N ASP A 245 20.14 23.49 10.21
CA ASP A 245 21.17 24.38 10.79
C ASP A 245 22.57 23.79 10.57
N ALA A 246 23.29 24.30 9.57
CA ALA A 246 24.65 23.87 9.26
C ALA A 246 25.68 24.27 10.35
N ASP A 247 25.41 25.36 11.07
CA ASP A 247 26.32 25.81 12.15
C ASP A 247 26.18 24.89 13.37
N GLU A 248 24.99 24.36 13.63
CA GLU A 248 24.79 23.37 14.70
C GLU A 248 25.53 22.06 14.36
N VAL A 249 25.43 21.60 13.10
CA VAL A 249 26.22 20.46 12.62
C VAL A 249 27.71 20.69 12.81
N GLN A 250 28.21 21.85 12.41
CA GLN A 250 29.62 22.21 12.56
C GLN A 250 30.06 22.19 14.03
N ARG A 251 29.30 22.82 14.92
CA ARG A 251 29.54 22.80 16.38
C ARG A 251 29.58 21.38 16.94
N TYR A 252 28.68 20.52 16.48
CA TYR A 252 28.68 19.13 16.93
C TYR A 252 29.93 18.39 16.48
N LEU A 253 30.30 18.47 15.20
CA LEU A 253 31.53 17.85 14.68
C LEU A 253 32.77 18.33 15.41
N GLU A 254 32.88 19.66 15.64
CA GLU A 254 33.98 20.24 16.42
C GLU A 254 34.03 19.69 17.84
N SER A 255 32.90 19.55 18.51
CA SER A 255 32.81 19.03 19.88
C SER A 255 33.27 17.57 19.99
N LYS A 256 33.12 16.78 18.92
CA LYS A 256 33.53 15.37 18.89
C LYS A 256 34.94 15.14 18.44
N GLU A 257 35.45 15.98 17.50
CA GLU A 257 36.71 15.74 16.84
C GLU A 257 37.83 16.62 17.34
N ILE A 258 37.57 17.81 17.85
CA ILE A 258 38.62 18.73 18.32
C ILE A 258 38.85 18.55 19.81
N ARG A 259 40.08 18.11 20.16
CA ARG A 259 40.51 17.88 21.55
C ARG A 259 41.61 18.85 21.98
N THR A 260 42.37 19.40 21.01
CA THR A 260 43.52 20.28 21.28
C THR A 260 43.12 21.70 21.67
N LYS A 261 43.96 22.35 22.47
CA LYS A 261 43.93 23.80 22.74
C LYS A 261 44.87 24.59 21.84
N ALA A 262 45.73 23.94 21.05
CA ALA A 262 46.63 24.57 20.10
C ALA A 262 45.85 25.26 18.98
N LYS A 263 45.89 26.59 18.94
CA LYS A 263 45.11 27.42 18.03
C LYS A 263 45.28 27.03 16.55
N PRO A 264 46.53 26.88 16.03
CA PRO A 264 46.69 26.53 14.60
C PRO A 264 46.08 25.17 14.23
N VAL A 265 46.18 24.16 15.10
CA VAL A 265 45.61 22.83 14.86
C VAL A 265 44.10 22.87 14.99
N ARG A 266 43.57 23.64 15.92
CA ARG A 266 42.14 23.86 16.06
C ARG A 266 41.53 24.50 14.82
N GLU A 267 42.15 25.57 14.31
CA GLU A 267 41.69 26.24 13.08
C GLU A 267 41.77 25.33 11.86
N PHE A 268 42.83 24.53 11.76
CA PHE A 268 42.99 23.51 10.75
C PHE A 268 41.82 22.48 10.82
N TYR A 269 41.52 21.93 12.01
CA TYR A 269 40.42 20.99 12.18
C TYR A 269 39.08 21.62 11.88
N GLN A 270 38.83 22.86 12.25
CA GLN A 270 37.56 23.55 11.92
C GLN A 270 37.32 23.64 10.41
N ALA A 271 38.35 24.02 9.67
CA ALA A 271 38.30 24.09 8.21
C ALA A 271 38.15 22.70 7.57
N MET A 272 38.89 21.70 8.05
CA MET A 272 38.84 20.31 7.60
C MET A 272 37.46 19.69 7.85
N LEU A 273 36.86 19.89 9.04
CA LEU A 273 35.54 19.38 9.39
C LEU A 273 34.44 19.99 8.52
N LYS A 274 34.57 21.30 8.23
CA LYS A 274 33.65 21.97 7.30
C LYS A 274 33.70 21.36 5.89
N ASP A 275 34.93 21.11 5.38
CA ASP A 275 35.14 20.47 4.09
C ASP A 275 34.61 19.02 4.10
N ALA A 276 34.92 18.24 5.14
CA ALA A 276 34.45 16.87 5.33
C ALA A 276 32.90 16.81 5.28
N PHE A 277 32.24 17.71 6.00
CA PHE A 277 30.79 17.76 5.99
C PHE A 277 30.24 18.18 4.63
N VAL A 278 30.63 19.32 4.10
CA VAL A 278 30.04 19.89 2.86
C VAL A 278 30.32 19.01 1.65
N ARG A 279 31.52 18.51 1.51
CA ARG A 279 31.97 17.77 0.32
C ARG A 279 31.66 16.26 0.40
N LEU A 280 31.87 15.63 1.57
CA LEU A 280 31.85 14.17 1.69
C LEU A 280 30.58 13.63 2.35
N MET A 281 29.99 14.33 3.34
CA MET A 281 28.88 13.79 4.14
C MET A 281 27.52 14.32 3.72
N ARG A 282 27.38 15.63 3.52
CA ARG A 282 26.06 16.29 3.34
C ARG A 282 25.20 15.63 2.29
N ASN A 283 25.71 15.46 1.09
CA ASN A 283 24.90 14.95 -0.03
C ASN A 283 24.45 13.49 0.20
N SER A 284 25.36 12.64 0.74
CA SER A 284 25.00 11.26 1.02
C SER A 284 23.93 11.15 2.11
N ILE A 285 24.08 11.88 3.22
CA ILE A 285 23.14 11.84 4.34
C ILE A 285 21.80 12.47 3.97
N VAL A 286 21.78 13.59 3.23
CA VAL A 286 20.54 14.17 2.70
C VAL A 286 19.82 13.17 1.80
N THR A 287 20.55 12.48 0.91
CA THR A 287 19.97 11.47 0.04
C THR A 287 19.41 10.28 0.84
N GLU A 288 20.12 9.82 1.86
CA GLU A 288 19.68 8.75 2.76
C GLU A 288 18.37 9.13 3.49
N VAL A 289 18.33 10.34 4.08
CA VAL A 289 17.14 10.85 4.78
C VAL A 289 15.96 11.02 3.82
N ARG A 290 16.19 11.59 2.63
CA ARG A 290 15.15 11.70 1.59
C ARG A 290 14.62 10.34 1.19
N SER A 291 15.51 9.35 0.97
CA SER A 291 15.14 7.99 0.58
C SER A 291 14.36 7.28 1.69
N GLN A 292 14.80 7.39 2.94
CA GLN A 292 14.10 6.83 4.09
C GLN A 292 12.69 7.40 4.22
N LYS A 293 12.55 8.72 4.18
CA LYS A 293 11.23 9.37 4.28
C LYS A 293 10.32 9.03 3.09
N LYS A 294 10.90 8.87 1.89
CA LYS A 294 10.15 8.41 0.71
C LYS A 294 9.62 7.00 0.93
N GLN A 295 10.44 6.08 1.44
CA GLN A 295 10.03 4.71 1.73
C GLN A 295 8.93 4.64 2.81
N GLU A 296 9.02 5.47 3.86
CA GLU A 296 7.97 5.58 4.88
C GLU A 296 6.66 6.07 4.26
N ALA A 297 6.71 7.13 3.43
CA ALA A 297 5.54 7.67 2.75
C ALA A 297 4.92 6.66 1.74
N ASP A 298 5.75 5.91 1.02
CA ASP A 298 5.31 4.85 0.12
C ASP A 298 4.56 3.76 0.89
N THR A 299 5.12 3.28 1.99
CA THR A 299 4.53 2.22 2.81
C THR A 299 3.17 2.65 3.36
N GLU A 300 3.07 3.85 3.95
CA GLU A 300 1.82 4.36 4.51
C GLU A 300 0.75 4.60 3.43
N SER A 301 1.17 5.09 2.26
CA SER A 301 0.25 5.30 1.13
C SER A 301 -0.24 3.96 0.57
N ILE A 302 0.64 2.97 0.42
CA ILE A 302 0.29 1.63 -0.07
C ILE A 302 -0.68 0.95 0.89
N GLN A 303 -0.50 1.05 2.22
CA GLN A 303 -1.47 0.53 3.19
C GLN A 303 -2.87 1.12 3.00
N THR A 304 -2.95 2.40 2.62
CA THR A 304 -4.22 3.03 2.29
C THR A 304 -4.82 2.44 1.00
N PHE A 305 -4.00 2.19 -0.01
CA PHE A 305 -4.45 1.59 -1.27
C PHE A 305 -4.89 0.14 -1.09
N GLU A 306 -4.20 -0.64 -0.26
CA GLU A 306 -4.62 -1.99 0.14
C GLU A 306 -6.00 -2.00 0.79
N ALA A 307 -6.23 -1.09 1.74
CA ALA A 307 -7.52 -0.97 2.41
C ALA A 307 -8.64 -0.60 1.42
N ASN A 308 -8.41 0.35 0.52
CA ASN A 308 -9.38 0.74 -0.49
C ASN A 308 -9.66 -0.39 -1.49
N LEU A 309 -8.62 -1.09 -1.94
CA LEU A 309 -8.77 -2.26 -2.83
C LEU A 309 -9.58 -3.36 -2.14
N ARG A 310 -9.28 -3.65 -0.88
CA ARG A 310 -10.01 -4.67 -0.08
C ARG A 310 -11.51 -4.36 -0.01
N GLU A 311 -11.87 -3.12 0.31
CA GLU A 311 -13.29 -2.72 0.38
C GLU A 311 -13.96 -2.81 -1.00
N LEU A 312 -13.26 -2.47 -2.07
CA LEU A 312 -13.77 -2.58 -3.43
C LEU A 312 -14.01 -4.05 -3.83
N LEU A 313 -13.05 -4.93 -3.56
CA LEU A 313 -13.13 -6.36 -3.87
C LEU A 313 -14.20 -7.06 -3.03
N LEU A 314 -14.37 -6.67 -1.77
CA LEU A 314 -15.36 -7.20 -0.84
C LEU A 314 -16.71 -6.47 -0.92
N SER A 315 -16.90 -5.59 -1.91
CA SER A 315 -18.22 -4.97 -2.14
C SER A 315 -19.28 -6.02 -2.36
N ALA A 316 -20.48 -5.76 -1.82
CA ALA A 316 -21.59 -6.70 -1.87
C ALA A 316 -22.02 -6.98 -3.32
N PRO A 317 -22.10 -8.23 -3.76
CA PRO A 317 -22.63 -8.57 -5.07
C PRO A 317 -24.13 -8.33 -5.14
N ALA A 318 -24.63 -7.79 -6.26
CA ALA A 318 -26.08 -7.71 -6.51
C ALA A 318 -26.70 -9.10 -6.78
N GLY A 319 -25.84 -10.10 -6.95
CA GLY A 319 -26.16 -11.49 -7.19
C GLY A 319 -26.24 -11.84 -8.66
N MET A 320 -26.22 -13.14 -8.91
CA MET A 320 -26.25 -13.72 -10.25
C MET A 320 -27.65 -13.66 -10.85
N LYS A 321 -28.01 -12.52 -11.44
CA LYS A 321 -29.31 -12.20 -12.04
C LYS A 321 -29.15 -11.75 -13.47
N PRO A 322 -30.18 -11.94 -14.36
CA PRO A 322 -30.13 -11.38 -15.71
C PRO A 322 -29.87 -9.88 -15.68
N THR A 323 -28.78 -9.45 -16.31
CA THR A 323 -28.27 -8.09 -16.21
C THR A 323 -28.13 -7.44 -17.58
N LEU A 324 -28.59 -6.20 -17.71
CA LEU A 324 -28.35 -5.35 -18.85
C LEU A 324 -27.28 -4.34 -18.46
N ALA A 325 -26.14 -4.37 -19.14
CA ALA A 325 -25.01 -3.52 -18.88
C ALA A 325 -24.90 -2.41 -19.93
N ILE A 326 -24.68 -1.18 -19.49
CA ILE A 326 -24.54 -0.01 -20.36
C ILE A 326 -23.19 0.65 -20.11
N ASP A 327 -22.35 0.69 -21.14
CA ASP A 327 -21.16 1.52 -21.19
C ASP A 327 -21.54 2.85 -21.83
N PRO A 328 -21.62 3.98 -21.07
CA PRO A 328 -22.14 5.24 -21.53
C PRO A 328 -21.25 5.93 -22.57
N GLY A 329 -21.84 6.71 -23.49
CA GLY A 329 -21.06 7.51 -24.42
C GLY A 329 -21.94 8.48 -25.24
N PHE A 330 -21.48 9.74 -25.36
CA PHE A 330 -22.21 10.76 -26.12
C PHE A 330 -22.15 10.54 -27.64
N ARG A 331 -20.94 10.58 -28.22
CA ARG A 331 -20.74 10.56 -29.69
C ARG A 331 -20.80 9.15 -30.26
N THR A 332 -20.19 8.20 -29.58
CA THR A 332 -20.10 6.80 -30.04
C THR A 332 -21.33 5.97 -29.70
N GLY A 333 -22.32 6.56 -29.02
CA GLY A 333 -23.48 5.89 -28.48
C GLY A 333 -23.17 5.07 -27.21
N CYS A 334 -24.20 4.65 -26.51
CA CYS A 334 -24.11 3.75 -25.38
C CYS A 334 -24.06 2.29 -25.88
N LYS A 335 -23.09 1.51 -25.35
CA LYS A 335 -22.94 0.10 -25.70
C LYS A 335 -23.72 -0.73 -24.69
N VAL A 336 -24.71 -1.45 -25.18
CA VAL A 336 -25.60 -2.26 -24.33
C VAL A 336 -25.27 -3.72 -24.51
N ALA A 337 -24.88 -4.40 -23.42
CA ALA A 337 -24.65 -5.84 -23.40
C ALA A 337 -25.67 -6.51 -22.46
N VAL A 338 -26.16 -7.68 -22.85
CA VAL A 338 -27.07 -8.49 -22.05
C VAL A 338 -26.35 -9.72 -21.53
N LEU A 339 -26.43 -9.94 -20.22
CA LEU A 339 -25.85 -11.08 -19.52
C LEU A 339 -26.95 -11.90 -18.86
N ASP A 340 -26.78 -13.22 -18.86
CA ASP A 340 -27.65 -14.11 -18.11
C ASP A 340 -27.31 -14.15 -16.61
N GLN A 341 -28.01 -15.00 -15.88
CA GLN A 341 -27.77 -15.25 -14.44
C GLN A 341 -26.42 -15.92 -14.12
N THR A 342 -25.64 -16.34 -15.10
CA THR A 342 -24.30 -16.92 -14.92
C THR A 342 -23.18 -15.97 -15.34
N GLY A 343 -23.55 -14.76 -15.80
CA GLY A 343 -22.61 -13.79 -16.37
C GLY A 343 -22.21 -14.10 -17.81
N GLN A 344 -22.92 -15.04 -18.48
CA GLN A 344 -22.69 -15.35 -19.88
C GLN A 344 -23.28 -14.26 -20.77
N PHE A 345 -22.51 -13.85 -21.77
CA PHE A 345 -22.95 -12.88 -22.78
C PHE A 345 -24.02 -13.48 -23.70
N LEU A 346 -25.15 -12.79 -23.85
CA LEU A 346 -26.28 -13.22 -24.67
C LEU A 346 -26.51 -12.34 -25.91
N HIS A 347 -26.35 -11.02 -25.78
CA HIS A 347 -26.71 -10.07 -26.85
C HIS A 347 -25.97 -8.74 -26.68
N TYR A 348 -25.74 -8.07 -27.79
CA TYR A 348 -25.19 -6.73 -27.85
C TYR A 348 -25.98 -5.84 -28.82
N GLN A 349 -26.23 -4.60 -28.42
CA GLN A 349 -26.80 -3.59 -29.31
C GLN A 349 -26.40 -2.19 -28.88
N PRO A 350 -25.82 -1.36 -29.76
CA PRO A 350 -25.57 0.05 -29.47
C PRO A 350 -26.88 0.84 -29.52
N ILE A 351 -27.02 1.82 -28.62
CA ILE A 351 -28.15 2.77 -28.61
C ILE A 351 -27.62 4.20 -28.57
N PHE A 352 -28.40 5.16 -29.05
CA PHE A 352 -27.98 6.55 -29.21
C PHE A 352 -28.94 7.54 -28.53
N PRO A 353 -29.15 7.46 -27.20
CA PRO A 353 -30.15 8.27 -26.50
C PRO A 353 -29.81 9.76 -26.45
N HIS A 354 -28.55 10.15 -26.72
CA HIS A 354 -28.06 11.52 -26.58
C HIS A 354 -27.82 12.25 -27.90
N THR A 355 -28.23 11.65 -29.04
CA THR A 355 -27.95 12.18 -30.40
C THR A 355 -29.20 12.63 -31.18
N GLY A 356 -30.21 13.16 -30.49
CA GLY A 356 -31.45 13.69 -31.07
C GLY A 356 -32.70 12.88 -30.71
N GLU A 357 -33.87 13.52 -30.82
CA GLU A 357 -35.14 12.95 -30.33
C GLU A 357 -35.56 11.63 -31.01
N GLU A 358 -35.37 11.55 -32.33
CA GLU A 358 -35.75 10.32 -33.05
C GLU A 358 -34.94 9.11 -32.63
N LYS A 359 -33.60 9.30 -32.47
CA LYS A 359 -32.73 8.23 -31.96
C LYS A 359 -33.00 7.92 -30.51
N ARG A 360 -33.43 8.92 -29.72
CA ARG A 360 -33.86 8.69 -28.32
C ARG A 360 -35.07 7.81 -28.24
N LYS A 361 -36.12 8.04 -29.07
CA LYS A 361 -37.32 7.19 -29.15
C LYS A 361 -36.97 5.76 -29.56
N GLN A 362 -36.07 5.58 -30.53
CA GLN A 362 -35.58 4.26 -30.94
C GLN A 362 -34.82 3.57 -29.78
N ALA A 363 -34.00 4.32 -29.05
CA ALA A 363 -33.27 3.80 -27.90
C ALA A 363 -34.21 3.35 -26.77
N ILE A 364 -35.29 4.10 -26.50
CA ILE A 364 -36.33 3.71 -25.52
C ILE A 364 -36.97 2.39 -25.93
N ALA A 365 -37.40 2.29 -27.20
CA ALA A 365 -38.04 1.06 -27.70
C ALA A 365 -37.09 -0.14 -27.63
N THR A 366 -35.84 0.03 -28.03
CA THR A 366 -34.82 -1.02 -27.97
C THR A 366 -34.55 -1.48 -26.54
N LEU A 367 -34.36 -0.54 -25.60
CA LEU A 367 -34.07 -0.89 -24.23
C LEU A 367 -35.22 -1.63 -23.57
N LYS A 368 -36.47 -1.16 -23.81
CA LYS A 368 -37.71 -1.82 -23.37
C LYS A 368 -37.78 -3.24 -23.91
N GLN A 369 -37.59 -3.45 -25.21
CA GLN A 369 -37.61 -4.77 -25.83
C GLN A 369 -36.58 -5.72 -25.22
N LEU A 370 -35.34 -5.24 -24.97
CA LEU A 370 -34.30 -6.06 -24.36
C LEU A 370 -34.65 -6.46 -22.92
N ILE A 371 -35.16 -5.51 -22.12
CA ILE A 371 -35.60 -5.77 -20.73
C ILE A 371 -36.68 -6.85 -20.67
N GLU A 372 -37.70 -6.74 -21.50
CA GLU A 372 -38.83 -7.69 -21.54
C GLU A 372 -38.39 -9.05 -22.08
N LYS A 373 -37.65 -9.09 -23.21
CA LYS A 373 -37.20 -10.32 -23.87
C LYS A 373 -36.29 -11.16 -22.98
N TYR A 374 -35.37 -10.56 -22.30
CA TYR A 374 -34.38 -11.28 -21.48
C TYR A 374 -34.73 -11.28 -19.98
N LYS A 375 -35.92 -10.80 -19.60
CA LYS A 375 -36.40 -10.73 -18.22
C LYS A 375 -35.36 -10.08 -17.28
N ILE A 376 -34.80 -8.94 -17.69
CA ILE A 376 -33.75 -8.25 -16.98
C ILE A 376 -34.22 -7.88 -15.56
N GLU A 377 -33.35 -8.13 -14.57
CA GLU A 377 -33.57 -7.78 -13.17
C GLU A 377 -32.61 -6.67 -12.69
N LEU A 378 -31.45 -6.51 -13.33
CA LEU A 378 -30.43 -5.51 -13.00
C LEU A 378 -30.07 -4.71 -14.25
N ILE A 379 -29.87 -3.39 -14.07
CA ILE A 379 -29.27 -2.50 -15.08
C ILE A 379 -27.99 -1.92 -14.47
N ALA A 380 -26.85 -2.27 -15.05
CA ALA A 380 -25.53 -1.74 -14.68
C ALA A 380 -25.15 -0.60 -15.62
N ILE A 381 -24.89 0.58 -15.11
CA ILE A 381 -24.45 1.75 -15.89
C ILE A 381 -23.05 2.12 -15.43
N GLY A 382 -22.08 2.16 -16.36
CA GLY A 382 -20.73 2.62 -16.06
C GLY A 382 -20.72 4.08 -15.56
N ASN A 383 -19.79 4.42 -14.66
CA ASN A 383 -19.71 5.76 -14.07
C ASN A 383 -18.82 6.74 -14.86
N GLY A 384 -18.50 6.44 -16.11
CA GLY A 384 -17.71 7.31 -16.99
C GLY A 384 -18.48 8.46 -17.60
N THR A 385 -17.97 8.95 -18.74
CA THR A 385 -18.58 10.04 -19.48
C THR A 385 -20.01 9.70 -19.91
N ALA A 386 -20.96 10.63 -19.76
CA ALA A 386 -22.40 10.46 -20.04
C ALA A 386 -23.13 9.49 -19.10
N SER A 387 -22.55 9.11 -17.96
CA SER A 387 -23.19 8.19 -17.02
C SER A 387 -24.52 8.74 -16.45
N ARG A 388 -24.57 10.03 -16.14
CA ARG A 388 -25.74 10.67 -15.52
C ARG A 388 -26.89 10.80 -16.50
N GLU A 389 -26.60 11.24 -17.71
CA GLU A 389 -27.60 11.34 -18.79
C GLU A 389 -28.14 9.96 -19.16
N THR A 390 -27.28 8.94 -19.11
CA THR A 390 -27.66 7.54 -19.34
C THR A 390 -28.49 6.99 -18.21
N ASP A 391 -28.19 7.36 -16.95
CA ASP A 391 -28.96 6.99 -15.77
C ASP A 391 -30.39 7.58 -15.80
N GLU A 392 -30.52 8.85 -16.19
CA GLU A 392 -31.83 9.50 -16.40
C GLU A 392 -32.60 8.88 -17.54
N PHE A 393 -31.92 8.62 -18.66
CA PHE A 393 -32.51 7.93 -19.80
C PHE A 393 -33.05 6.54 -19.39
N ALA A 394 -32.29 5.78 -18.64
CA ALA A 394 -32.74 4.51 -18.12
C ALA A 394 -33.93 4.66 -17.15
N ALA A 395 -33.90 5.68 -16.27
CA ALA A 395 -35.04 5.99 -15.39
C ALA A 395 -36.32 6.29 -16.17
N GLU A 396 -36.24 7.09 -17.23
CA GLU A 396 -37.38 7.37 -18.14
C GLU A 396 -37.94 6.07 -18.72
N VAL A 397 -37.10 5.19 -19.24
CA VAL A 397 -37.56 3.86 -19.75
C VAL A 397 -38.26 3.08 -18.68
N LEU A 398 -37.73 3.04 -17.46
CA LEU A 398 -38.32 2.30 -16.34
C LEU A 398 -39.71 2.79 -15.95
N THR A 399 -40.05 4.08 -16.19
CA THR A 399 -41.41 4.59 -15.94
C THR A 399 -42.47 3.92 -16.82
N THR A 400 -42.08 3.39 -17.97
CA THR A 400 -42.95 2.78 -18.98
C THR A 400 -43.13 1.27 -18.78
N LEU A 401 -42.47 0.66 -17.80
CA LEU A 401 -42.45 -0.77 -17.54
C LEU A 401 -43.31 -1.15 -16.31
N GLU A 402 -43.98 -2.27 -16.37
CA GLU A 402 -44.72 -2.84 -15.23
C GLU A 402 -43.75 -3.41 -14.19
N ARG A 403 -42.79 -4.23 -14.65
CA ARG A 403 -41.68 -4.75 -13.82
C ARG A 403 -40.43 -3.92 -14.03
N LYS A 404 -39.99 -3.25 -12.97
CA LYS A 404 -38.85 -2.35 -13.02
C LYS A 404 -37.58 -3.05 -12.53
N PRO A 405 -36.56 -3.27 -13.38
CA PRO A 405 -35.25 -3.68 -12.96
C PRO A 405 -34.61 -2.67 -11.97
N ILE A 406 -33.75 -3.17 -11.11
CA ILE A 406 -32.93 -2.30 -10.24
C ILE A 406 -31.80 -1.72 -11.10
N LYS A 407 -31.71 -0.38 -11.17
CA LYS A 407 -30.67 0.32 -11.90
C LYS A 407 -29.59 0.80 -10.92
N VAL A 408 -28.31 0.59 -11.28
CA VAL A 408 -27.14 0.89 -10.43
C VAL A 408 -26.02 1.47 -11.26
N ILE A 409 -25.40 2.56 -10.79
CA ILE A 409 -24.17 3.07 -11.35
C ILE A 409 -23.01 2.25 -10.80
N VAL A 410 -22.17 1.73 -11.70
CA VAL A 410 -21.07 0.81 -11.40
C VAL A 410 -19.74 1.48 -11.71
N ASN A 411 -18.79 1.35 -10.79
CA ASN A 411 -17.43 1.83 -11.03
C ASN A 411 -16.78 1.06 -12.20
N GLU A 412 -16.41 1.78 -13.27
CA GLU A 412 -15.82 1.20 -14.48
C GLU A 412 -14.28 1.28 -14.50
N SER A 413 -13.63 1.73 -13.41
CA SER A 413 -12.16 1.83 -13.35
C SER A 413 -11.49 0.54 -13.80
N GLY A 414 -10.57 0.64 -14.77
CA GLY A 414 -9.89 -0.51 -15.36
C GLY A 414 -10.72 -1.35 -16.34
N ALA A 415 -12.00 -1.04 -16.61
CA ALA A 415 -12.81 -1.79 -17.61
C ALA A 415 -12.24 -1.68 -19.02
N SER A 416 -11.69 -0.52 -19.40
CA SER A 416 -10.98 -0.32 -20.65
C SER A 416 -9.68 -1.14 -20.75
N ILE A 417 -8.98 -1.32 -19.64
CA ILE A 417 -7.76 -2.15 -19.57
C ILE A 417 -8.14 -3.63 -19.71
N TYR A 418 -9.18 -4.08 -18.99
CA TYR A 418 -9.71 -5.42 -19.16
C TYR A 418 -10.09 -5.67 -20.62
N SER A 419 -10.88 -4.80 -21.24
CA SER A 419 -11.41 -5.01 -22.58
C SER A 419 -10.34 -5.18 -23.67
N ALA A 420 -9.15 -4.60 -23.46
CA ALA A 420 -7.98 -4.72 -24.34
C ALA A 420 -7.02 -5.87 -23.92
N SER A 421 -7.26 -6.52 -22.79
CA SER A 421 -6.37 -7.54 -22.23
C SER A 421 -6.45 -8.87 -22.98
N ASN A 422 -5.40 -9.68 -22.88
CA ASN A 422 -5.39 -11.04 -23.38
C ASN A 422 -6.47 -11.93 -22.74
N VAL A 423 -6.86 -11.62 -21.51
CA VAL A 423 -7.96 -12.32 -20.80
C VAL A 423 -9.27 -12.08 -21.53
N ALA A 424 -9.62 -10.82 -21.79
CA ALA A 424 -10.85 -10.46 -22.49
C ALA A 424 -10.88 -10.94 -23.95
N ILE A 425 -9.72 -10.90 -24.63
CA ILE A 425 -9.57 -11.47 -25.99
C ILE A 425 -9.80 -12.98 -25.97
N GLY A 426 -9.27 -13.67 -24.97
CA GLY A 426 -9.46 -15.12 -24.83
C GLY A 426 -10.90 -15.50 -24.46
N GLU A 427 -11.60 -14.69 -23.64
CA GLU A 427 -13.02 -14.91 -23.31
C GLU A 427 -13.96 -14.60 -24.49
N PHE A 428 -13.65 -13.56 -25.27
CA PHE A 428 -14.50 -13.03 -26.35
C PHE A 428 -13.68 -12.66 -27.58
N PRO A 429 -13.11 -13.64 -28.32
CA PRO A 429 -12.24 -13.36 -29.46
C PRO A 429 -12.93 -12.59 -30.58
N ASP A 430 -14.24 -12.83 -30.78
CA ASP A 430 -15.03 -12.27 -31.89
C ASP A 430 -15.73 -10.95 -31.57
N LEU A 431 -15.64 -10.46 -30.30
CA LEU A 431 -16.29 -9.23 -29.87
C LEU A 431 -15.34 -8.04 -29.92
N ASP A 432 -15.88 -6.88 -30.25
CA ASP A 432 -15.16 -5.61 -30.20
C ASP A 432 -14.77 -5.21 -28.76
N VAL A 433 -13.70 -4.44 -28.63
CA VAL A 433 -13.18 -3.96 -27.34
C VAL A 433 -14.24 -3.22 -26.51
N THR A 434 -15.13 -2.46 -27.18
CA THR A 434 -16.17 -1.70 -26.48
C THR A 434 -17.27 -2.59 -25.91
N VAL A 435 -17.59 -3.72 -26.57
CA VAL A 435 -18.55 -4.69 -26.10
C VAL A 435 -18.00 -5.42 -24.88
N ARG A 436 -16.70 -5.80 -24.89
CA ARG A 436 -16.04 -6.42 -23.76
C ARG A 436 -16.07 -5.51 -22.51
N GLY A 437 -15.92 -4.18 -22.72
CA GLY A 437 -16.06 -3.19 -21.63
C GLY A 437 -17.44 -3.21 -21.00
N ALA A 438 -18.50 -3.17 -21.80
CA ALA A 438 -19.86 -3.25 -21.31
C ALA A 438 -20.16 -4.56 -20.57
N ILE A 439 -19.67 -5.71 -21.07
CA ILE A 439 -19.78 -7.01 -20.39
C ILE A 439 -19.13 -6.93 -19.00
N SER A 440 -17.94 -6.37 -18.89
CA SER A 440 -17.23 -6.23 -17.61
C SER A 440 -18.01 -5.38 -16.61
N ILE A 441 -18.62 -4.27 -17.05
CA ILE A 441 -19.47 -3.43 -16.19
C ILE A 441 -20.64 -4.24 -15.61
N GLY A 442 -21.31 -5.06 -16.43
CA GLY A 442 -22.42 -5.90 -15.97
C GLY A 442 -21.97 -6.98 -14.98
N ARG A 443 -20.88 -7.66 -15.27
CA ARG A 443 -20.31 -8.69 -14.38
C ARG A 443 -19.85 -8.14 -13.04
N ARG A 444 -19.32 -6.92 -13.00
CA ARG A 444 -18.96 -6.23 -11.74
C ARG A 444 -20.17 -5.99 -10.85
N LEU A 445 -21.34 -5.73 -11.42
CA LEU A 445 -22.56 -5.62 -10.63
C LEU A 445 -22.99 -6.99 -10.09
N GLN A 446 -22.89 -8.04 -10.90
CA GLN A 446 -23.24 -9.40 -10.48
C GLN A 446 -22.30 -9.89 -9.36
N ASP A 447 -20.99 -9.83 -9.57
CA ASP A 447 -19.96 -10.17 -8.57
C ASP A 447 -18.67 -9.34 -8.80
N PRO A 448 -18.42 -8.28 -7.99
CA PRO A 448 -17.24 -7.44 -8.12
C PRO A 448 -15.93 -8.21 -8.04
N LEU A 449 -15.79 -9.11 -7.06
CA LEU A 449 -14.54 -9.86 -6.84
C LEU A 449 -14.21 -10.74 -8.06
N ALA A 450 -15.18 -11.51 -8.54
CA ALA A 450 -14.95 -12.44 -9.65
C ALA A 450 -14.53 -11.75 -10.95
N GLU A 451 -14.94 -10.50 -11.16
CA GLU A 451 -14.57 -9.74 -12.36
C GLU A 451 -13.29 -8.91 -12.16
N LEU A 452 -13.11 -8.24 -11.01
CA LEU A 452 -11.98 -7.36 -10.77
C LEU A 452 -10.63 -8.10 -10.69
N VAL A 453 -10.61 -9.35 -10.27
CA VAL A 453 -9.39 -10.19 -10.26
C VAL A 453 -8.80 -10.44 -11.65
N LYS A 454 -9.55 -10.21 -12.72
CA LYS A 454 -9.09 -10.33 -14.10
C LYS A 454 -8.21 -9.16 -14.56
N ILE A 455 -8.15 -8.10 -13.76
CA ILE A 455 -7.42 -6.87 -14.04
C ILE A 455 -6.20 -6.82 -13.12
N ASP A 456 -5.06 -6.33 -13.63
CA ASP A 456 -3.92 -6.00 -12.75
C ASP A 456 -4.41 -5.00 -11.66
N PRO A 457 -4.29 -5.33 -10.37
CA PRO A 457 -4.77 -4.46 -9.29
C PRO A 457 -4.24 -3.03 -9.35
N LYS A 458 -3.04 -2.84 -9.91
CA LYS A 458 -2.48 -1.49 -10.17
C LYS A 458 -3.27 -0.67 -11.17
N SER A 459 -4.09 -1.30 -11.99
CA SER A 459 -4.97 -0.64 -12.96
C SER A 459 -6.32 -0.23 -12.38
N ILE A 460 -6.60 -0.66 -11.16
CA ILE A 460 -7.78 -0.23 -10.40
C ILE A 460 -7.39 1.04 -9.65
N GLY A 461 -8.15 2.13 -9.85
CA GLY A 461 -7.90 3.40 -9.17
C GLY A 461 -8.30 3.32 -7.70
N VAL A 462 -7.34 3.06 -6.82
CA VAL A 462 -7.57 2.88 -5.37
C VAL A 462 -6.98 3.99 -4.52
N GLY A 463 -6.36 5.01 -5.12
CA GLY A 463 -5.86 6.14 -4.37
C GLY A 463 -5.11 7.19 -5.17
N GLN A 464 -5.00 8.38 -4.59
CA GLN A 464 -4.22 9.49 -5.12
C GLN A 464 -2.72 9.16 -4.98
N TYR A 465 -1.91 9.54 -5.96
CA TYR A 465 -0.45 9.27 -6.01
C TYR A 465 -0.06 7.78 -6.14
N GLN A 466 -0.98 6.90 -6.56
CA GLN A 466 -0.70 5.48 -6.76
C GLN A 466 0.50 5.22 -7.70
N HIS A 467 0.73 6.09 -8.68
CA HIS A 467 1.84 5.98 -9.64
C HIS A 467 3.18 6.55 -9.11
N ASP A 468 3.18 7.22 -7.97
CA ASP A 468 4.37 7.88 -7.40
C ASP A 468 5.06 7.07 -6.30
N VAL A 469 4.43 6.03 -5.80
CA VAL A 469 4.99 5.10 -4.82
C VAL A 469 5.87 4.05 -5.48
N ASP A 470 6.64 3.30 -4.68
CA ASP A 470 7.41 2.15 -5.18
C ASP A 470 6.48 1.13 -5.86
N GLN A 471 6.65 0.97 -7.18
CA GLN A 471 5.77 0.15 -8.03
C GLN A 471 5.92 -1.35 -7.81
N LYS A 472 7.08 -1.82 -7.28
CA LYS A 472 7.30 -3.23 -6.95
C LYS A 472 6.61 -3.59 -5.64
N LEU A 473 6.79 -2.73 -4.63
CA LEU A 473 6.13 -2.88 -3.34
C LEU A 473 4.61 -2.78 -3.50
N LEU A 474 4.13 -1.78 -4.28
CA LEU A 474 2.72 -1.62 -4.60
C LEU A 474 2.14 -2.90 -5.20
N LYS A 475 2.77 -3.43 -6.25
CA LYS A 475 2.27 -4.66 -6.89
C LYS A 475 2.20 -5.81 -5.91
N LYS A 476 3.28 -6.06 -5.15
CA LYS A 476 3.31 -7.13 -4.14
C LYS A 476 2.14 -7.01 -3.17
N LYS A 477 1.95 -5.82 -2.57
CA LYS A 477 0.93 -5.59 -1.55
C LYS A 477 -0.50 -5.65 -2.08
N LEU A 478 -0.74 -5.17 -3.30
CA LEU A 478 -2.05 -5.29 -3.94
C LEU A 478 -2.36 -6.76 -4.33
N ASP A 479 -1.39 -7.51 -4.83
CA ASP A 479 -1.57 -8.95 -5.13
C ASP A 479 -1.87 -9.74 -3.84
N GLU A 480 -1.17 -9.45 -2.73
CA GLU A 480 -1.44 -10.01 -1.41
C GLU A 480 -2.86 -9.69 -0.92
N THR A 481 -3.36 -8.48 -1.20
CA THR A 481 -4.72 -8.06 -0.85
C THR A 481 -5.76 -8.84 -1.65
N VAL A 482 -5.55 -9.03 -2.95
CA VAL A 482 -6.43 -9.85 -3.80
C VAL A 482 -6.48 -11.29 -3.28
N GLU A 483 -5.30 -11.89 -3.01
CA GLU A 483 -5.20 -13.24 -2.44
C GLU A 483 -6.00 -13.36 -1.13
N SER A 484 -5.82 -12.41 -0.21
CA SER A 484 -6.56 -12.38 1.05
C SER A 484 -8.07 -12.31 0.84
N CYS A 485 -8.55 -11.44 -0.05
CA CYS A 485 -9.98 -11.30 -0.34
C CYS A 485 -10.58 -12.56 -0.96
N VAL A 486 -9.89 -13.17 -1.93
CA VAL A 486 -10.35 -14.40 -2.62
C VAL A 486 -10.47 -15.56 -1.62
N ASN A 487 -9.47 -15.76 -0.77
CA ASN A 487 -9.48 -16.84 0.22
C ASN A 487 -10.46 -16.56 1.38
N TYR A 488 -10.70 -15.28 1.72
CA TYR A 488 -11.72 -14.91 2.70
C TYR A 488 -13.13 -15.24 2.22
N VAL A 489 -13.48 -14.91 0.97
CA VAL A 489 -14.80 -15.18 0.39
C VAL A 489 -14.98 -16.66 0.07
N GLY A 490 -13.93 -17.32 -0.41
CA GLY A 490 -13.99 -18.66 -0.99
C GLY A 490 -14.47 -18.64 -2.43
N VAL A 491 -14.13 -19.67 -3.19
CA VAL A 491 -14.28 -19.72 -4.65
C VAL A 491 -15.13 -20.93 -5.06
N ASP A 492 -16.16 -20.70 -5.86
CA ASP A 492 -16.93 -21.81 -6.45
C ASP A 492 -16.11 -22.48 -7.57
N LEU A 493 -15.77 -23.75 -7.38
CA LEU A 493 -14.90 -24.52 -8.24
C LEU A 493 -15.48 -24.70 -9.66
N ASN A 494 -16.81 -24.74 -9.77
CA ASN A 494 -17.49 -25.02 -11.03
C ASN A 494 -17.75 -23.77 -11.89
N THR A 495 -17.73 -22.58 -11.30
CA THR A 495 -18.01 -21.32 -12.01
C THR A 495 -16.80 -20.39 -12.12
N ALA A 496 -15.77 -20.58 -11.28
CA ALA A 496 -14.63 -19.70 -11.22
C ALA A 496 -13.84 -19.63 -12.52
N SER A 497 -13.34 -18.45 -12.87
CA SER A 497 -12.37 -18.25 -13.93
C SER A 497 -10.98 -18.76 -13.51
N LYS A 498 -10.10 -18.97 -14.48
CA LYS A 498 -8.71 -19.34 -14.19
C LYS A 498 -7.98 -18.25 -13.41
N GLU A 499 -8.30 -16.99 -13.68
CA GLU A 499 -7.74 -15.82 -13.00
C GLU A 499 -8.11 -15.84 -11.52
N LEU A 500 -9.39 -16.06 -11.20
CA LEU A 500 -9.85 -16.16 -9.82
C LEU A 500 -9.22 -17.34 -9.09
N LEU A 501 -9.13 -18.50 -9.73
CA LEU A 501 -8.50 -19.71 -9.17
C LEU A 501 -7.01 -19.51 -8.86
N THR A 502 -6.31 -18.67 -9.62
CA THR A 502 -4.88 -18.40 -9.39
C THR A 502 -4.58 -17.74 -8.05
N PHE A 503 -5.56 -17.03 -7.47
CA PHE A 503 -5.44 -16.40 -6.15
C PHE A 503 -5.88 -17.31 -4.98
N VAL A 504 -6.35 -18.53 -5.28
CA VAL A 504 -6.65 -19.50 -4.22
C VAL A 504 -5.34 -20.06 -3.67
N SER A 505 -5.24 -20.14 -2.36
CA SER A 505 -4.09 -20.68 -1.63
C SER A 505 -3.57 -21.97 -2.26
N GLY A 506 -2.28 -22.03 -2.56
CA GLY A 506 -1.60 -23.19 -3.14
C GLY A 506 -1.83 -23.44 -4.64
N ILE A 507 -2.69 -22.67 -5.33
CA ILE A 507 -2.98 -22.81 -6.75
C ILE A 507 -2.12 -21.82 -7.56
N ASN A 508 -1.29 -22.34 -8.43
CA ASN A 508 -0.54 -21.54 -9.40
C ASN A 508 -1.28 -21.45 -10.76
N PRO A 509 -0.86 -20.58 -11.68
CA PRO A 509 -1.51 -20.41 -12.99
C PRO A 509 -1.65 -21.69 -13.80
N THR A 510 -0.67 -22.60 -13.71
CA THR A 510 -0.71 -23.89 -14.44
C THR A 510 -1.81 -24.79 -13.88
N VAL A 511 -1.90 -24.89 -12.55
CA VAL A 511 -2.95 -25.70 -11.88
C VAL A 511 -4.31 -25.10 -12.14
N ALA A 512 -4.47 -23.77 -12.07
CA ALA A 512 -5.73 -23.08 -12.37
C ALA A 512 -6.22 -23.39 -13.80
N ASN A 513 -5.34 -23.33 -14.80
CA ASN A 513 -5.66 -23.73 -16.17
C ASN A 513 -6.08 -25.20 -16.26
N ASN A 514 -5.38 -26.09 -15.57
CA ASN A 514 -5.70 -27.53 -15.57
C ASN A 514 -7.05 -27.83 -14.91
N ILE A 515 -7.42 -27.10 -13.83
CA ILE A 515 -8.73 -27.22 -13.20
C ILE A 515 -9.84 -26.85 -14.20
N VAL A 516 -9.70 -25.71 -14.89
CA VAL A 516 -10.69 -25.27 -15.89
C VAL A 516 -10.76 -26.25 -17.06
N ALA A 517 -9.62 -26.72 -17.58
CA ALA A 517 -9.58 -27.71 -18.65
C ALA A 517 -10.24 -29.03 -18.23
N TYR A 518 -9.95 -29.54 -17.04
CA TYR A 518 -10.55 -30.75 -16.49
C TYR A 518 -12.07 -30.62 -16.38
N ARG A 519 -12.56 -29.51 -15.83
CA ARG A 519 -14.00 -29.20 -15.72
C ARG A 519 -14.68 -29.18 -17.09
N ASN A 520 -14.06 -28.56 -18.08
CA ASN A 520 -14.61 -28.48 -19.43
C ASN A 520 -14.67 -29.86 -20.13
N GLN A 521 -13.72 -30.76 -19.81
CA GLN A 521 -13.64 -32.08 -20.41
C GLN A 521 -14.52 -33.12 -19.70
N HIS A 522 -14.59 -33.08 -18.37
CA HIS A 522 -15.24 -34.13 -17.56
C HIS A 522 -16.55 -33.69 -16.90
N GLY A 523 -16.94 -32.43 -17.09
CA GLY A 523 -18.12 -31.85 -16.44
C GLY A 523 -17.79 -31.26 -15.07
N ALA A 524 -18.84 -30.80 -14.37
CA ALA A 524 -18.73 -30.16 -13.06
C ALA A 524 -18.16 -31.13 -12.00
N PHE A 525 -17.31 -30.61 -11.14
CA PHE A 525 -16.85 -31.33 -9.95
C PHE A 525 -18.02 -31.60 -9.01
N ARG A 526 -18.11 -32.85 -8.54
CA ARG A 526 -19.15 -33.31 -7.61
C ARG A 526 -18.66 -33.35 -6.15
N ASP A 527 -17.35 -33.47 -5.95
CA ASP A 527 -16.69 -33.51 -4.66
C ASP A 527 -15.28 -32.91 -4.74
N ARG A 528 -14.75 -32.41 -3.60
CA ARG A 528 -13.40 -31.84 -3.51
C ARG A 528 -12.30 -32.87 -3.81
N LYS A 529 -12.49 -34.16 -3.49
CA LYS A 529 -11.47 -35.19 -3.72
C LYS A 529 -11.17 -35.39 -5.21
N SER A 530 -12.13 -35.08 -6.06
CA SER A 530 -11.95 -35.14 -7.52
C SER A 530 -10.88 -34.17 -8.04
N LEU A 531 -10.52 -33.14 -7.27
CA LEU A 531 -9.38 -32.25 -7.58
C LEU A 531 -8.05 -33.03 -7.70
N LEU A 532 -7.86 -34.13 -6.96
CA LEU A 532 -6.65 -34.95 -7.04
C LEU A 532 -6.48 -35.64 -8.40
N LYS A 533 -7.52 -35.66 -9.25
CA LYS A 533 -7.47 -36.16 -10.62
C LYS A 533 -6.97 -35.09 -11.60
N VAL A 534 -6.89 -33.84 -11.18
CA VAL A 534 -6.41 -32.74 -12.03
C VAL A 534 -4.91 -32.83 -12.22
N PRO A 535 -4.37 -32.75 -13.45
CA PRO A 535 -2.94 -32.81 -13.69
C PRO A 535 -2.18 -31.71 -12.93
N LYS A 536 -1.04 -32.07 -12.34
CA LYS A 536 -0.16 -31.20 -11.52
C LYS A 536 -0.77 -30.70 -10.21
N LEU A 537 -1.96 -31.13 -9.82
CA LEU A 537 -2.54 -30.86 -8.51
C LEU A 537 -2.21 -32.04 -7.58
N GLY A 538 -1.13 -31.91 -6.80
CA GLY A 538 -0.70 -32.93 -5.84
C GLY A 538 -1.38 -32.78 -4.48
N ALA A 539 -1.08 -33.73 -3.57
CA ALA A 539 -1.65 -33.77 -2.23
C ALA A 539 -1.44 -32.46 -1.44
N LYS A 540 -0.25 -31.87 -1.53
CA LYS A 540 0.07 -30.59 -0.86
C LYS A 540 -0.74 -29.40 -1.39
N THR A 541 -0.89 -29.30 -2.70
CA THR A 541 -1.74 -28.27 -3.32
C THR A 541 -3.20 -28.46 -2.92
N PHE A 542 -3.66 -29.73 -2.90
CA PHE A 542 -5.00 -30.06 -2.43
C PHE A 542 -5.23 -29.63 -0.99
N GLU A 543 -4.31 -29.98 -0.09
CA GLU A 543 -4.36 -29.58 1.31
C GLU A 543 -4.53 -28.07 1.47
N GLN A 544 -3.71 -27.28 0.76
CA GLN A 544 -3.75 -25.82 0.89
C GLN A 544 -4.98 -25.17 0.25
N ALA A 545 -5.51 -25.76 -0.83
CA ALA A 545 -6.58 -25.15 -1.62
C ALA A 545 -8.00 -25.59 -1.20
N ALA A 546 -8.15 -26.85 -0.77
CA ALA A 546 -9.45 -27.49 -0.65
C ALA A 546 -10.44 -26.76 0.25
N GLY A 547 -9.96 -26.19 1.37
CA GLY A 547 -10.82 -25.46 2.29
C GLY A 547 -11.36 -24.13 1.73
N PHE A 548 -10.71 -23.54 0.72
CA PHE A 548 -11.11 -22.30 0.07
C PHE A 548 -11.98 -22.50 -1.16
N LEU A 549 -12.05 -23.72 -1.69
CA LEU A 549 -12.86 -24.07 -2.85
C LEU A 549 -14.24 -24.59 -2.41
N ARG A 550 -15.30 -24.10 -3.03
CA ARG A 550 -16.67 -24.47 -2.77
C ARG A 550 -17.24 -25.29 -3.93
N ILE A 551 -18.10 -26.24 -3.63
CA ILE A 551 -18.89 -26.96 -4.63
C ILE A 551 -20.37 -26.86 -4.24
N ARG A 552 -21.12 -26.04 -4.97
CA ARG A 552 -22.56 -25.93 -4.80
C ARG A 552 -23.22 -27.15 -5.42
N ASN A 553 -24.21 -27.71 -4.72
CA ASN A 553 -24.93 -28.89 -5.19
C ASN A 553 -24.05 -30.14 -5.46
N GLY A 554 -22.91 -30.27 -4.71
CA GLY A 554 -22.04 -31.43 -4.73
C GLY A 554 -22.65 -32.64 -3.97
N ASP A 555 -21.95 -33.77 -4.04
CA ASP A 555 -22.36 -35.01 -3.38
C ASP A 555 -22.14 -34.94 -1.86
N ASN A 556 -21.18 -34.14 -1.38
CA ASN A 556 -20.93 -33.90 0.02
C ASN A 556 -21.35 -32.46 0.42
N PRO A 557 -22.32 -32.29 1.31
CA PRO A 557 -22.75 -30.95 1.76
C PRO A 557 -21.63 -30.10 2.36
N LEU A 558 -20.63 -30.73 2.99
CA LEU A 558 -19.49 -30.03 3.58
C LEU A 558 -18.61 -29.34 2.53
N ASP A 559 -18.65 -29.80 1.27
CA ASP A 559 -17.90 -29.16 0.17
C ASP A 559 -18.43 -27.77 -0.19
N ASN A 560 -19.62 -27.40 0.26
CA ASN A 560 -20.15 -26.03 0.16
C ASN A 560 -19.84 -25.15 1.38
N THR A 561 -18.93 -25.56 2.27
CA THR A 561 -18.54 -24.83 3.48
C THR A 561 -17.05 -24.50 3.47
N ALA A 562 -16.56 -23.69 4.41
CA ALA A 562 -15.12 -23.51 4.62
C ALA A 562 -14.51 -24.56 5.57
N VAL A 563 -15.26 -25.57 5.97
CA VAL A 563 -14.70 -26.68 6.73
C VAL A 563 -13.66 -27.40 5.88
N HIS A 564 -12.46 -27.57 6.44
CA HIS A 564 -11.37 -28.24 5.74
C HIS A 564 -11.63 -29.76 5.66
N PRO A 565 -11.29 -30.46 4.54
CA PRO A 565 -11.49 -31.91 4.41
C PRO A 565 -10.87 -32.75 5.52
N GLU A 566 -9.78 -32.29 6.16
CA GLU A 566 -9.17 -32.95 7.32
C GLU A 566 -10.14 -33.09 8.50
N SER A 567 -11.11 -32.17 8.62
CA SER A 567 -12.08 -32.16 9.69
C SER A 567 -13.36 -32.94 9.37
N TYR A 568 -13.53 -33.45 8.14
CA TYR A 568 -14.73 -34.21 7.74
C TYR A 568 -14.98 -35.47 8.56
N PRO A 569 -13.95 -36.24 8.94
CA PRO A 569 -14.15 -37.42 9.79
C PRO A 569 -14.82 -37.08 11.12
N LEU A 570 -14.44 -35.96 11.74
CA LEU A 570 -15.05 -35.51 13.01
C LEU A 570 -16.52 -35.16 12.84
N VAL A 571 -16.85 -34.33 11.81
CA VAL A 571 -18.24 -33.91 11.53
C VAL A 571 -19.10 -35.13 11.22
N SER A 572 -18.57 -36.07 10.42
CA SER A 572 -19.26 -37.31 10.07
C SER A 572 -19.51 -38.22 11.29
N ALA A 573 -18.54 -38.33 12.18
CA ALA A 573 -18.69 -39.11 13.42
C ALA A 573 -19.79 -38.51 14.33
N ILE A 574 -19.85 -37.18 14.44
CA ILE A 574 -20.91 -36.50 15.19
C ILE A 574 -22.26 -36.75 14.56
N ALA A 575 -22.43 -36.58 13.26
CA ALA A 575 -23.65 -36.82 12.52
C ALA A 575 -24.13 -38.28 12.71
N GLN A 576 -23.22 -39.25 12.60
CA GLN A 576 -23.51 -40.67 12.86
C GLN A 576 -23.96 -40.90 14.31
N SER A 577 -23.29 -40.29 15.30
CA SER A 577 -23.68 -40.45 16.72
C SER A 577 -25.08 -39.91 17.01
N LEU A 578 -25.53 -38.92 16.24
CA LEU A 578 -26.85 -38.32 16.33
C LEU A 578 -27.87 -39.01 15.40
N SER A 579 -27.45 -39.95 14.58
CA SER A 579 -28.27 -40.60 13.53
C SER A 579 -28.92 -39.60 12.58
N VAL A 580 -28.22 -38.52 12.21
CA VAL A 580 -28.69 -37.47 11.30
C VAL A 580 -27.84 -37.38 10.03
N PRO A 581 -28.40 -36.97 8.90
CA PRO A 581 -27.64 -36.70 7.69
C PRO A 581 -26.76 -35.44 7.87
N LEU A 582 -25.67 -35.35 7.13
CA LEU A 582 -24.75 -34.18 7.12
C LEU A 582 -25.43 -32.85 6.73
N THR A 583 -26.60 -32.90 6.11
CA THR A 583 -27.43 -31.74 5.76
C THR A 583 -28.11 -31.08 6.96
N GLN A 584 -28.26 -31.82 8.08
CA GLN A 584 -28.83 -31.29 9.32
C GLN A 584 -27.74 -30.66 10.18
N THR A 585 -27.12 -29.58 9.67
CA THR A 585 -25.99 -28.90 10.30
C THR A 585 -26.34 -28.32 11.67
N ASP A 586 -27.57 -27.87 11.90
CA ASP A 586 -28.04 -27.28 13.19
C ASP A 586 -27.82 -28.24 14.36
N GLN A 587 -28.22 -29.52 14.22
CA GLN A 587 -28.07 -30.53 15.28
C GLN A 587 -26.58 -30.85 15.54
N ILE A 588 -25.78 -30.85 14.49
CA ILE A 588 -24.31 -31.05 14.62
C ILE A 588 -23.68 -29.87 15.36
N VAL A 589 -24.10 -28.66 15.03
CA VAL A 589 -23.64 -27.42 15.70
C VAL A 589 -24.05 -27.42 17.17
N ASP A 590 -25.30 -27.74 17.50
CA ASP A 590 -25.76 -27.80 18.89
C ASP A 590 -24.95 -28.81 19.70
N ARG A 591 -24.63 -29.97 19.12
CA ARG A 591 -23.79 -30.97 19.74
C ARG A 591 -22.36 -30.50 19.98
N LEU A 592 -21.76 -29.81 19.00
CA LEU A 592 -20.43 -29.21 19.12
C LEU A 592 -20.41 -28.14 20.21
N LYS A 593 -21.43 -27.28 20.27
CA LYS A 593 -21.54 -26.23 21.31
C LYS A 593 -21.74 -26.76 22.70
N ALA A 594 -22.45 -27.89 22.86
CA ALA A 594 -22.76 -28.48 24.15
C ALA A 594 -21.49 -28.95 24.90
N ASP A 595 -20.49 -29.45 24.20
CA ASP A 595 -19.25 -29.93 24.81
C ASP A 595 -18.05 -29.82 23.84
N LEU A 596 -17.61 -28.59 23.60
CA LEU A 596 -16.54 -28.28 22.65
C LEU A 596 -15.23 -29.00 22.98
N LYS A 597 -14.90 -29.08 24.29
CA LYS A 597 -13.64 -29.66 24.76
C LYS A 597 -13.52 -31.17 24.48
N LYS A 598 -14.63 -31.85 24.35
CA LYS A 598 -14.65 -33.29 24.06
C LYS A 598 -14.12 -33.62 22.66
N TYR A 599 -14.22 -32.66 21.74
CA TYR A 599 -13.84 -32.82 20.34
C TYR A 599 -12.46 -32.27 20.00
N VAL A 600 -11.77 -31.66 20.97
CA VAL A 600 -10.38 -31.26 20.83
C VAL A 600 -9.49 -32.50 20.80
N ASN A 601 -8.57 -32.54 19.81
CA ASN A 601 -7.57 -33.58 19.65
C ASN A 601 -6.26 -32.96 19.14
N ASP A 602 -5.25 -33.78 18.87
CA ASP A 602 -3.92 -33.32 18.46
C ASP A 602 -3.90 -32.51 17.15
N THR A 603 -4.91 -32.66 16.30
CA THR A 603 -5.01 -32.00 14.98
C THR A 603 -6.07 -30.92 14.92
N ILE A 604 -7.07 -30.97 15.76
CA ILE A 604 -8.22 -30.06 15.80
C ILE A 604 -8.32 -29.43 17.18
N GLY A 605 -7.96 -28.18 17.29
CA GLY A 605 -8.07 -27.42 18.54
C GLY A 605 -9.40 -26.66 18.68
N GLU A 606 -9.53 -25.92 19.78
CA GLU A 606 -10.72 -25.10 20.04
C GLU A 606 -10.94 -24.01 18.99
N PRO A 607 -9.91 -23.29 18.47
CA PRO A 607 -10.09 -22.32 17.39
C PRO A 607 -10.70 -22.92 16.12
N THR A 608 -10.19 -24.07 15.66
CA THR A 608 -10.75 -24.78 14.50
C THR A 608 -12.19 -25.22 14.72
N LEU A 609 -12.54 -25.71 15.92
CA LEU A 609 -13.92 -26.08 16.25
C LEU A 609 -14.88 -24.88 16.21
N ARG A 610 -14.45 -23.72 16.69
CA ARG A 610 -15.24 -22.48 16.62
C ARG A 610 -15.49 -22.04 15.17
N ASP A 611 -14.46 -22.12 14.33
CA ASP A 611 -14.60 -21.82 12.91
C ASP A 611 -15.55 -22.81 12.21
N MET A 612 -15.45 -24.10 12.55
CA MET A 612 -16.37 -25.11 12.03
C MET A 612 -17.83 -24.84 12.43
N ILE A 613 -18.08 -24.48 13.68
CA ILE A 613 -19.41 -24.10 14.17
C ILE A 613 -19.95 -22.92 13.34
N ALA A 614 -19.16 -21.85 13.19
CA ALA A 614 -19.59 -20.66 12.45
C ALA A 614 -19.92 -20.97 10.98
N GLU A 615 -19.18 -21.87 10.34
CA GLU A 615 -19.41 -22.29 8.96
C GLU A 615 -20.62 -23.23 8.82
N LEU A 616 -20.84 -24.12 9.79
CA LEU A 616 -21.98 -25.06 9.77
C LEU A 616 -23.31 -24.40 10.16
N GLU A 617 -23.28 -23.28 10.92
CA GLU A 617 -24.49 -22.49 11.21
C GLU A 617 -25.09 -21.86 9.94
N LYS A 618 -24.26 -21.51 8.97
CA LYS A 618 -24.69 -20.83 7.75
C LYS A 618 -23.92 -21.37 6.54
N PRO A 619 -24.16 -22.63 6.15
CA PRO A 619 -23.42 -23.27 5.07
C PRO A 619 -23.56 -22.50 3.75
N GLY A 620 -22.44 -22.25 3.06
CA GLY A 620 -22.42 -21.58 1.77
C GLY A 620 -22.81 -20.11 1.79
N ARG A 621 -22.85 -19.48 2.98
CA ARG A 621 -23.07 -18.03 3.07
C ARG A 621 -21.90 -17.25 2.48
N ASP A 622 -22.23 -16.25 1.69
CA ASP A 622 -21.26 -15.23 1.27
C ASP A 622 -20.95 -14.32 2.48
N PRO A 623 -19.68 -14.17 2.89
CA PRO A 623 -19.33 -13.35 4.05
C PRO A 623 -19.42 -11.83 3.76
N ARG A 624 -19.59 -11.42 2.50
CA ARG A 624 -19.73 -10.02 2.11
C ARG A 624 -21.06 -9.44 2.62
N ALA A 625 -21.12 -8.12 2.79
CA ALA A 625 -22.31 -7.43 3.26
C ALA A 625 -23.50 -7.59 2.30
N GLU A 626 -24.70 -7.26 2.74
CA GLU A 626 -25.86 -7.19 1.87
C GLU A 626 -25.74 -6.05 0.86
N PHE A 627 -26.23 -6.30 -0.35
CA PHE A 627 -26.20 -5.33 -1.45
C PHE A 627 -27.07 -4.11 -1.14
N LYS A 628 -26.45 -2.92 -1.20
CA LYS A 628 -27.11 -1.61 -1.08
C LYS A 628 -26.62 -0.71 -2.20
N TYR A 629 -27.47 0.18 -2.69
CA TYR A 629 -27.14 1.12 -3.76
C TYR A 629 -27.63 2.54 -3.40
N ALA A 630 -26.92 3.57 -3.88
CA ALA A 630 -27.32 4.96 -3.67
C ALA A 630 -28.38 5.38 -4.67
N THR A 631 -29.29 6.22 -4.22
CA THR A 631 -30.26 6.91 -5.07
C THR A 631 -29.83 8.36 -5.18
N PHE A 632 -29.27 8.73 -6.34
CA PHE A 632 -28.84 10.11 -6.58
C PHE A 632 -30.05 11.04 -6.74
N LYS A 633 -29.88 12.28 -6.28
CA LYS A 633 -30.96 13.29 -6.31
C LYS A 633 -31.25 13.74 -7.74
N GLU A 634 -32.50 13.64 -8.15
CA GLU A 634 -32.94 14.14 -9.46
C GLU A 634 -32.69 15.63 -9.64
N GLY A 635 -32.23 16.03 -10.81
CA GLY A 635 -31.94 17.44 -11.16
C GLY A 635 -30.59 17.99 -10.69
N VAL A 636 -29.72 17.16 -10.06
CA VAL A 636 -28.36 17.55 -9.68
C VAL A 636 -27.38 16.79 -10.58
N LYS A 637 -26.78 17.48 -11.58
CA LYS A 637 -25.93 16.88 -12.62
C LYS A 637 -24.54 17.50 -12.67
N GLU A 638 -24.48 18.80 -12.51
CA GLU A 638 -23.30 19.62 -12.67
C GLU A 638 -22.91 20.25 -11.31
N ILE A 639 -21.64 20.63 -11.18
CA ILE A 639 -21.17 21.36 -10.00
C ILE A 639 -21.94 22.64 -9.75
N THR A 640 -22.48 23.26 -10.81
CA THR A 640 -23.31 24.47 -10.78
C THR A 640 -24.70 24.26 -10.19
N ASP A 641 -25.20 23.04 -10.16
CA ASP A 641 -26.51 22.70 -9.56
C ASP A 641 -26.43 22.60 -8.03
N LEU A 642 -25.22 22.49 -7.51
CA LEU A 642 -24.99 22.34 -6.06
C LEU A 642 -25.17 23.66 -5.32
N ARG A 643 -25.85 23.60 -4.20
CA ARG A 643 -26.04 24.73 -3.28
C ARG A 643 -25.54 24.34 -1.89
N VAL A 644 -24.91 25.28 -1.18
CA VAL A 644 -24.50 25.12 0.21
C VAL A 644 -25.73 24.75 1.04
N GLY A 645 -25.59 23.75 1.91
CA GLY A 645 -26.66 23.20 2.73
C GLY A 645 -27.49 22.10 2.08
N MET A 646 -27.29 21.80 0.79
CA MET A 646 -28.00 20.72 0.10
C MET A 646 -27.62 19.35 0.67
N GLU A 647 -28.62 18.53 0.99
CA GLU A 647 -28.44 17.15 1.45
C GLU A 647 -28.57 16.19 0.26
N LEU A 648 -27.61 15.27 0.16
CA LEU A 648 -27.47 14.33 -0.94
C LEU A 648 -27.09 12.95 -0.40
N GLU A 649 -27.45 11.90 -1.13
CA GLU A 649 -26.81 10.61 -0.98
C GLU A 649 -25.61 10.52 -1.92
N GLY A 650 -24.55 9.85 -1.48
CA GLY A 650 -23.38 9.62 -2.30
C GLY A 650 -22.73 8.28 -1.98
N ILE A 651 -21.83 7.87 -2.88
CA ILE A 651 -21.03 6.65 -2.71
C ILE A 651 -19.59 7.05 -2.44
N VAL A 652 -19.01 6.52 -1.38
CA VAL A 652 -17.58 6.73 -1.09
C VAL A 652 -16.74 6.06 -2.17
N THR A 653 -15.97 6.86 -2.90
CA THR A 653 -15.11 6.38 -4.00
C THR A 653 -13.69 6.09 -3.54
N ASN A 654 -13.21 6.83 -2.53
CA ASN A 654 -11.87 6.67 -1.99
C ASN A 654 -11.78 7.19 -0.55
N VAL A 655 -10.95 6.54 0.28
CA VAL A 655 -10.68 6.98 1.65
C VAL A 655 -9.18 7.22 1.81
N ALA A 656 -8.82 8.44 2.23
CA ALA A 656 -7.46 8.86 2.51
C ALA A 656 -7.33 9.30 3.99
N ASN A 657 -6.11 9.42 4.49
CA ASN A 657 -5.88 9.79 5.90
C ASN A 657 -6.47 11.16 6.28
N PHE A 658 -6.63 12.06 5.31
CA PHE A 658 -7.18 13.40 5.53
C PHE A 658 -8.70 13.49 5.30
N GLY A 659 -9.37 12.42 4.83
CA GLY A 659 -10.80 12.41 4.59
C GLY A 659 -11.25 11.39 3.55
N ALA A 660 -12.51 11.51 3.10
CA ALA A 660 -13.12 10.62 2.13
C ALA A 660 -13.61 11.38 0.89
N PHE A 661 -13.43 10.79 -0.28
CA PHE A 661 -14.01 11.26 -1.53
C PHE A 661 -15.34 10.56 -1.76
N VAL A 662 -16.33 11.33 -2.21
CA VAL A 662 -17.70 10.83 -2.37
C VAL A 662 -18.28 11.30 -3.69
N ASP A 663 -18.70 10.35 -4.51
CA ASP A 663 -19.53 10.63 -5.70
C ASP A 663 -20.96 10.95 -5.23
N ILE A 664 -21.38 12.18 -5.46
CA ILE A 664 -22.70 12.72 -5.07
C ILE A 664 -23.64 12.91 -6.26
N GLY A 665 -23.29 12.34 -7.41
CA GLY A 665 -24.09 12.45 -8.61
C GLY A 665 -23.72 13.59 -9.56
N VAL A 666 -22.62 14.31 -9.34
CA VAL A 666 -22.03 15.27 -10.27
C VAL A 666 -20.73 14.72 -10.86
N HIS A 667 -20.18 15.33 -11.94
CA HIS A 667 -18.99 14.83 -12.62
C HIS A 667 -17.68 14.99 -11.82
N GLN A 668 -17.76 15.39 -10.56
CA GLN A 668 -16.63 15.63 -9.68
C GLN A 668 -16.93 15.11 -8.27
N ASP A 669 -16.04 14.27 -7.74
CA ASP A 669 -16.17 13.81 -6.35
C ASP A 669 -16.05 14.98 -5.37
N GLY A 670 -16.89 14.98 -4.35
CA GLY A 670 -16.77 15.87 -3.21
C GLY A 670 -15.84 15.29 -2.13
N LEU A 671 -15.17 16.16 -1.40
CA LEU A 671 -14.30 15.78 -0.29
C LEU A 671 -15.00 16.01 1.06
N ILE A 672 -15.08 14.96 1.88
CA ILE A 672 -15.39 15.07 3.31
C ILE A 672 -14.05 15.08 4.04
N HIS A 673 -13.63 16.22 4.55
CA HIS A 673 -12.43 16.30 5.38
C HIS A 673 -12.62 15.48 6.68
N VAL A 674 -11.53 14.92 7.23
CA VAL A 674 -11.59 14.07 8.46
C VAL A 674 -12.36 14.71 9.60
N SER A 675 -12.26 16.02 9.75
CA SER A 675 -13.01 16.80 10.75
C SER A 675 -14.51 16.91 10.48
N GLN A 676 -15.00 16.49 9.30
CA GLN A 676 -16.40 16.56 8.87
C GLN A 676 -17.08 15.19 8.74
N LEU A 677 -16.36 14.10 9.04
CA LEU A 677 -16.87 12.74 8.96
C LEU A 677 -17.81 12.36 10.10
N SER A 678 -17.63 12.96 11.28
CA SER A 678 -18.43 12.68 12.47
C SER A 678 -18.47 13.87 13.42
N ASP A 679 -19.47 13.91 14.28
CA ASP A 679 -19.57 14.90 15.37
C ASP A 679 -18.51 14.66 16.45
N ARG A 680 -17.97 13.45 16.56
CA ARG A 680 -16.85 13.08 17.45
C ARG A 680 -15.52 13.25 16.73
N PHE A 681 -14.44 13.38 17.52
CA PHE A 681 -13.09 13.38 16.95
C PHE A 681 -12.79 12.07 16.26
N VAL A 682 -12.32 12.16 15.02
CA VAL A 682 -11.94 11.01 14.16
C VAL A 682 -10.44 11.08 13.93
N SER A 683 -9.72 10.08 14.38
CA SER A 683 -8.27 9.94 14.12
C SER A 683 -7.98 9.25 12.79
N ASP A 684 -8.84 8.30 12.40
CA ASP A 684 -8.70 7.53 11.16
C ASP A 684 -10.06 7.48 10.42
N PRO A 685 -10.16 8.09 9.23
CA PRO A 685 -11.37 8.06 8.40
C PRO A 685 -11.91 6.65 8.10
N LYS A 686 -11.03 5.63 8.01
CA LYS A 686 -11.39 4.25 7.71
C LYS A 686 -12.26 3.58 8.78
N GLN A 687 -12.26 4.13 10.00
CA GLN A 687 -13.14 3.66 11.09
C GLN A 687 -14.59 4.14 10.93
N ILE A 688 -14.83 5.17 10.13
CA ILE A 688 -16.14 5.81 9.97
C ILE A 688 -16.77 5.45 8.62
N VAL A 689 -15.98 5.46 7.55
CA VAL A 689 -16.46 5.23 6.18
C VAL A 689 -15.56 4.27 5.43
N LYS A 690 -16.17 3.54 4.47
CA LYS A 690 -15.50 2.55 3.62
C LYS A 690 -15.80 2.83 2.15
N VAL A 691 -14.88 2.48 1.26
CA VAL A 691 -15.10 2.56 -0.20
C VAL A 691 -16.32 1.73 -0.60
N GLY A 692 -17.16 2.27 -1.46
CA GLY A 692 -18.44 1.66 -1.86
C GLY A 692 -19.59 1.87 -0.88
N GLN A 693 -19.36 2.46 0.29
CA GLN A 693 -20.42 2.76 1.27
C GLN A 693 -21.29 3.90 0.78
N VAL A 694 -22.62 3.71 0.88
CA VAL A 694 -23.60 4.78 0.67
C VAL A 694 -23.67 5.65 1.92
N VAL A 695 -23.47 6.96 1.77
CA VAL A 695 -23.46 7.94 2.85
C VAL A 695 -24.38 9.11 2.54
N LYS A 696 -24.98 9.69 3.60
CA LYS A 696 -25.71 10.95 3.50
C LYS A 696 -24.75 12.08 3.79
N VAL A 697 -24.69 13.05 2.90
CA VAL A 697 -23.77 14.18 2.97
C VAL A 697 -24.49 15.50 2.75
N ARG A 698 -23.93 16.57 3.32
CA ARG A 698 -24.36 17.94 3.10
C ARG A 698 -23.27 18.76 2.46
N VAL A 699 -23.60 19.55 1.48
CA VAL A 699 -22.68 20.44 0.78
C VAL A 699 -22.31 21.62 1.70
N LEU A 700 -21.01 21.78 1.97
CA LEU A 700 -20.47 22.91 2.76
C LEU A 700 -19.99 24.05 1.89
N GLU A 701 -19.31 23.73 0.80
CA GLU A 701 -18.69 24.73 -0.09
C GLU A 701 -18.61 24.15 -1.51
N VAL A 702 -18.82 25.02 -2.50
CA VAL A 702 -18.64 24.69 -3.91
C VAL A 702 -17.72 25.73 -4.54
N ASN A 703 -16.61 25.30 -5.11
CA ASN A 703 -15.68 26.14 -5.84
C ASN A 703 -15.61 25.68 -7.29
N GLU A 704 -16.40 26.31 -8.14
CA GLU A 704 -16.53 25.98 -9.57
C GLU A 704 -15.21 26.16 -10.34
N LYS A 705 -14.42 27.22 -10.03
CA LYS A 705 -13.16 27.50 -10.71
C LYS A 705 -12.10 26.42 -10.47
N LEU A 706 -12.03 25.92 -9.26
CA LEU A 706 -11.08 24.88 -8.84
C LEU A 706 -11.67 23.48 -8.95
N LYS A 707 -12.95 23.35 -9.35
CA LYS A 707 -13.69 22.10 -9.39
C LYS A 707 -13.60 21.35 -8.05
N ARG A 708 -13.84 22.03 -6.94
CA ARG A 708 -13.78 21.48 -5.59
C ARG A 708 -15.12 21.57 -4.89
N ILE A 709 -15.52 20.48 -4.23
CA ILE A 709 -16.75 20.37 -3.47
C ILE A 709 -16.37 19.91 -2.07
N SER A 710 -16.72 20.68 -1.05
CA SER A 710 -16.53 20.29 0.35
C SER A 710 -17.85 19.77 0.92
N LEU A 711 -17.81 18.62 1.58
CA LEU A 711 -18.94 17.89 2.10
C LEU A 711 -18.83 17.65 3.61
N SER A 712 -19.95 17.39 4.28
CA SER A 712 -20.01 17.01 5.69
C SER A 712 -21.03 15.89 5.93
N MET A 713 -20.70 14.98 6.83
CA MET A 713 -21.61 13.98 7.39
C MET A 713 -22.13 14.36 8.77
N LYS A 714 -21.77 15.53 9.30
CA LYS A 714 -22.20 15.99 10.63
C LYS A 714 -23.68 16.37 10.65
N SER A 715 -24.36 16.07 11.75
CA SER A 715 -25.78 16.27 11.94
C SER A 715 -26.21 17.72 12.30
N GLY A 716 -25.26 18.66 12.50
CA GLY A 716 -25.53 20.05 12.91
C GLY A 716 -25.83 20.99 11.74
N GLU A 717 -26.54 22.12 12.01
CA GLU A 717 -26.80 23.19 11.04
C GLU A 717 -25.51 23.75 10.43
N ALA A 718 -25.58 24.17 9.15
CA ALA A 718 -24.47 24.84 8.48
C ALA A 718 -23.99 26.06 9.30
N PRO A 719 -22.69 26.28 9.48
CA PRO A 719 -22.21 27.50 10.10
C PRO A 719 -22.64 28.68 9.22
N GLN A 720 -23.54 29.49 9.74
CA GLN A 720 -23.85 30.81 9.15
C GLN A 720 -22.53 31.54 8.95
N ASN A 721 -22.32 32.12 7.79
CA ASN A 721 -21.21 32.94 7.34
C ASN A 721 -20.33 33.48 8.49
N ARG A 722 -19.30 32.76 8.86
CA ARG A 722 -18.20 33.38 9.60
C ARG A 722 -17.32 34.07 8.58
N THR A 723 -17.36 35.37 8.55
CA THR A 723 -16.35 36.26 7.96
C THR A 723 -14.96 35.65 8.19
N PRO A 724 -14.06 35.70 7.21
CA PRO A 724 -12.73 35.13 7.38
C PRO A 724 -12.05 35.76 8.58
N VAL A 725 -11.86 34.97 9.62
CA VAL A 725 -11.03 35.36 10.77
C VAL A 725 -9.64 35.58 10.18
N LYS A 726 -9.22 36.86 10.15
CA LYS A 726 -7.82 37.20 9.90
C LYS A 726 -6.98 36.34 10.83
N THR A 727 -6.24 35.40 10.27
CA THR A 727 -5.21 34.64 10.95
C THR A 727 -4.30 35.65 11.63
N LYS A 728 -4.27 35.66 12.95
CA LYS A 728 -3.22 36.38 13.70
C LYS A 728 -1.88 35.85 13.17
N PRO A 729 -0.88 36.73 12.97
CA PRO A 729 0.42 36.29 12.58
C PRO A 729 0.89 35.22 13.57
N VAL A 730 1.37 34.11 13.05
CA VAL A 730 2.03 33.08 13.86
C VAL A 730 3.14 33.79 14.64
N GLU A 731 3.02 33.82 15.94
CA GLU A 731 4.09 34.28 16.83
C GLU A 731 5.34 33.47 16.48
N LYS A 732 6.44 34.15 16.26
CA LYS A 732 7.75 33.53 16.08
C LYS A 732 7.96 32.51 17.19
N PRO A 733 8.50 31.33 16.91
CA PRO A 733 8.77 30.35 17.96
C PRO A 733 9.58 31.02 19.06
N ALA A 734 9.10 30.87 20.29
CA ALA A 734 9.73 31.44 21.48
C ALA A 734 11.21 31.00 21.51
N SER A 735 12.09 31.92 21.72
CA SER A 735 13.53 31.63 21.86
C SER A 735 13.74 30.67 23.04
N ILE A 736 14.79 29.89 23.01
CA ILE A 736 15.19 28.99 24.13
C ILE A 736 15.26 29.77 25.45
N ALA A 737 15.58 31.07 25.41
CA ALA A 737 15.55 31.97 26.57
C ALA A 737 14.15 32.14 27.18
N ASP A 738 13.09 32.20 26.35
CA ASP A 738 11.70 32.31 26.82
C ASP A 738 11.18 31.00 27.45
N LEU A 739 11.65 29.86 26.98
CA LEU A 739 11.35 28.56 27.57
C LEU A 739 12.09 28.34 28.90
N GLN A 740 13.34 28.76 29.01
CA GLN A 740 14.10 28.75 30.27
C GLN A 740 13.51 29.67 31.34
N ALA A 741 12.98 30.84 30.97
CA ALA A 741 12.30 31.74 31.90
C ALA A 741 10.97 31.17 32.42
N ARG A 742 10.25 30.38 31.64
CA ARG A 742 8.99 29.73 32.05
C ARG A 742 9.16 28.48 32.91
N PHE A 743 10.23 27.74 32.78
CA PHE A 743 10.47 26.47 33.50
C PHE A 743 11.62 26.52 34.51
N GLY A 744 12.29 27.67 34.68
CA GLY A 744 13.43 27.88 35.56
C GLY A 744 13.11 28.30 37.00
N LYS A 745 11.91 28.01 37.52
CA LYS A 745 11.58 28.16 38.92
C LYS A 745 10.74 26.98 39.41
N LYS A 746 11.39 25.91 39.79
CA LYS A 746 11.09 25.10 40.99
C LYS A 746 12.23 24.12 41.22
N ARG A 747 12.71 24.15 42.46
CA ARG A 747 13.81 23.41 43.07
C ARG A 747 13.87 21.94 42.71
#